data_df7323ccb7e111cd9ea74fd22b7c9e9a
#
_entry.id   df7323ccb7e111cd9ea74fd22b7c9e9a
#
_cell.length_a   1.000
_cell.length_b   1.000
_cell.length_c   1.000
_cell.angle_alpha   90.00
_cell.angle_beta   90.00
_cell.angle_gamma   90.00
#
_symmetry.space_group_name_H-M   'P 1'
#
loop_
_entity.id
_entity.type
_entity.pdbx_description
1 polymer ?
#
loop_
_entity_poly.entity_id
_entity_poly.type
_entity_poly.pdbx_seq_one_letter_code
_entity_poly.pdbx_strand_id
1 'polypeptide(L)'
;MKIVAIDRLLASSALGLVLMLGPQAGYAQSLQEQLNAAAPLSEPIAPPTLKDLAPQASEAPAQAAPTAAPAPVATPAPAAAPATTQAAADSATANAAVADKLRDIVTGKALDRIVSRKAEHVGVEAFYKARDYAPVWVNDGAVTERAKSAMATLSKAGEVGLDASDYPTPDFAAAKTADELADAELKLTSAVLTYARQAQVGRIHFSRVAGDIEFNQTAPDPASVLDNLAKASNAGAALEGYNPPHPQFKALRAKLADLRAGKPVVESKTEDAKPAPAIQIAAGPIMRPGMKDKRVADLRKRLDIPGDKNNTLYDDAVAEAVKTFQTTADLDTDGNVGPMTLRALNGNKPEPKTINRASNDPIDTVIVNMERWRWLARDLGNPHVIVNVPDYRLTLWNNGKVYWTTKIVAGKPGSHATPMISAEMKFITVNPTWNVPPSIIEKEYLPALQEDPGALDRIGLKVEQAADGTVRIYQPPGAANALGRIRFNFPNKFLVYQHDTPDKNLFKHERRAYSHGCMRVENPLMYGEKLLSLALPEQKYTAAKLESMFGGSEININFPNHLWVHLTYQTAFVDDEGKLQFREDVYGRDQRMIAILKGSDRKVADIAVPRPPNTSSKPVRMPVGALGGGYSGPNFFEALFGGFGRPEPVYRPSRDVGGPRYGRDGRIVVR
;
A
#
# COMPACT_ATOMS: atom_id res chain seq x y z
N MET A 1 -33.47 27.63 9.59
CA MET A 1 -32.10 27.30 9.98
C MET A 1 -31.70 25.84 9.72
N LYS A 2 -32.52 25.02 9.00
CA LYS A 2 -32.25 23.61 8.67
C LYS A 2 -31.78 23.36 7.22
N ILE A 3 -31.88 24.35 6.34
CA ILE A 3 -31.53 24.25 4.92
C ILE A 3 -30.00 24.24 4.68
N VAL A 4 -29.24 24.83 5.61
CA VAL A 4 -27.75 24.95 5.47
C VAL A 4 -27.01 23.62 5.61
N ALA A 5 -27.61 22.60 6.24
CA ALA A 5 -26.98 21.30 6.44
C ALA A 5 -27.04 20.43 5.17
N ILE A 6 -28.07 20.58 4.35
CA ILE A 6 -28.26 19.83 3.09
C ILE A 6 -27.30 20.33 2.02
N ASP A 7 -27.11 21.66 1.92
CA ASP A 7 -26.15 22.24 0.96
C ASP A 7 -24.69 21.78 1.21
N ARG A 8 -24.33 21.52 2.47
CA ARG A 8 -22.99 21.00 2.80
C ARG A 8 -22.79 19.54 2.44
N LEU A 9 -23.84 18.73 2.42
CA LEU A 9 -23.77 17.33 2.01
C LEU A 9 -23.75 17.18 0.47
N LEU A 10 -24.49 18.02 -0.23
CA LEU A 10 -24.64 18.02 -1.69
C LEU A 10 -23.44 18.66 -2.41
N ALA A 11 -22.76 19.63 -1.79
CA ALA A 11 -21.60 20.30 -2.36
C ALA A 11 -20.37 19.39 -2.53
N SER A 12 -20.35 18.23 -1.87
CA SER A 12 -19.25 17.26 -2.03
C SER A 12 -19.48 16.23 -3.15
N SER A 13 -20.64 16.18 -3.77
CA SER A 13 -20.97 15.09 -4.71
C SER A 13 -21.49 15.49 -6.07
N ALA A 14 -22.00 16.70 -6.28
CA ALA A 14 -22.50 17.11 -7.60
C ALA A 14 -22.73 18.62 -7.68
N LEU A 15 -22.06 19.32 -8.53
CA LEU A 15 -22.54 20.58 -9.09
C LEU A 15 -22.38 20.53 -10.61
N GLY A 16 -23.48 20.54 -11.31
CA GLY A 16 -23.53 20.61 -12.74
C GLY A 16 -24.94 20.37 -13.28
N LEU A 17 -25.75 21.43 -13.18
CA LEU A 17 -27.09 21.50 -13.77
C LEU A 17 -26.97 21.89 -15.24
N VAL A 18 -27.73 21.26 -16.15
CA VAL A 18 -28.59 21.89 -17.18
C VAL A 18 -29.29 20.83 -18.04
N LEU A 19 -30.59 20.95 -18.10
CA LEU A 19 -31.70 20.51 -18.94
C LEU A 19 -31.41 20.01 -20.36
N MET A 20 -32.11 18.91 -20.78
CA MET A 20 -33.15 18.91 -21.84
C MET A 20 -33.65 17.49 -22.14
N LEU A 21 -34.91 17.42 -22.52
CA LEU A 21 -35.88 16.37 -22.68
C LEU A 21 -35.66 15.43 -23.89
N GLY A 22 -36.15 14.19 -23.77
CA GLY A 22 -36.65 13.36 -24.88
C GLY A 22 -36.56 11.85 -24.62
N PRO A 23 -37.62 11.07 -24.85
CA PRO A 23 -37.69 9.67 -24.45
C PRO A 23 -37.34 8.69 -25.59
N GLN A 24 -36.66 7.59 -25.28
CA GLN A 24 -36.76 6.34 -26.02
C GLN A 24 -36.55 5.14 -25.11
N ALA A 25 -37.47 4.18 -25.22
CA ALA A 25 -37.47 2.92 -24.49
C ALA A 25 -36.58 1.88 -25.18
N GLY A 26 -36.00 0.97 -24.42
CA GLY A 26 -35.39 -0.23 -24.98
C GLY A 26 -34.51 -1.05 -24.04
N TYR A 27 -35.04 -2.19 -23.62
CA TYR A 27 -34.41 -3.42 -23.15
C TYR A 27 -33.69 -3.40 -21.79
N ALA A 28 -34.47 -3.81 -20.77
CA ALA A 28 -33.97 -4.31 -19.51
C ALA A 28 -33.48 -5.76 -19.66
N GLN A 29 -32.19 -5.99 -19.55
CA GLN A 29 -31.67 -7.31 -19.20
C GLN A 29 -31.79 -7.52 -17.69
N SER A 30 -32.26 -8.68 -17.27
CA SER A 30 -32.57 -8.97 -15.88
C SER A 30 -31.29 -8.94 -15.01
N LEU A 31 -31.43 -8.51 -13.75
CA LEU A 31 -30.37 -8.50 -12.74
C LEU A 31 -29.66 -9.87 -12.62
N GLN A 32 -30.38 -10.94 -12.91
CA GLN A 32 -29.91 -12.33 -12.85
C GLN A 32 -28.85 -12.62 -13.93
N GLU A 33 -28.97 -12.05 -15.13
CA GLU A 33 -27.99 -12.23 -16.21
C GLU A 33 -26.69 -11.47 -15.93
N GLN A 34 -26.77 -10.33 -15.26
CA GLN A 34 -25.56 -9.58 -14.86
C GLN A 34 -24.82 -10.20 -13.67
N LEU A 35 -25.52 -10.92 -12.80
CA LEU A 35 -24.91 -11.70 -11.70
C LEU A 35 -24.32 -13.02 -12.22
N ASN A 36 -24.88 -13.60 -13.28
CA ASN A 36 -24.37 -14.83 -13.91
C ASN A 36 -23.22 -14.57 -14.89
N ALA A 37 -22.97 -13.32 -15.28
CA ALA A 37 -21.79 -12.91 -16.06
C ALA A 37 -20.50 -12.80 -15.23
N ALA A 38 -20.57 -12.99 -13.92
CA ALA A 38 -19.41 -13.35 -13.12
C ALA A 38 -19.09 -14.82 -13.39
N ALA A 39 -18.07 -15.07 -14.23
CA ALA A 39 -17.61 -16.41 -14.57
C ALA A 39 -17.41 -17.25 -13.29
N PRO A 40 -17.78 -18.55 -13.31
CA PRO A 40 -17.52 -19.44 -12.20
C PRO A 40 -16.03 -19.45 -11.91
N LEU A 41 -15.67 -19.42 -10.62
CA LEU A 41 -14.31 -19.64 -10.14
C LEU A 41 -13.84 -20.98 -10.73
N SER A 42 -12.96 -20.92 -11.72
CA SER A 42 -12.25 -22.09 -12.22
C SER A 42 -11.46 -22.72 -11.08
N GLU A 43 -11.58 -24.03 -10.97
CA GLU A 43 -10.80 -24.86 -10.04
C GLU A 43 -9.30 -24.54 -10.14
N PRO A 44 -8.53 -24.69 -9.07
CA PRO A 44 -7.11 -24.41 -9.08
C PRO A 44 -6.40 -25.38 -10.04
N ILE A 45 -5.78 -24.83 -11.08
CA ILE A 45 -4.87 -25.54 -11.97
C ILE A 45 -3.67 -25.98 -11.14
N ALA A 46 -3.40 -27.28 -11.10
CA ALA A 46 -2.23 -27.84 -10.47
C ALA A 46 -0.94 -27.23 -11.08
N PRO A 47 0.11 -27.00 -10.27
CA PRO A 47 1.36 -26.47 -10.79
C PRO A 47 1.99 -27.46 -11.77
N PRO A 48 2.68 -26.98 -12.85
CA PRO A 48 3.33 -27.83 -13.82
C PRO A 48 4.44 -28.65 -13.16
N THR A 49 4.52 -29.91 -13.52
CA THR A 49 5.54 -30.83 -13.01
C THR A 49 6.89 -30.62 -13.72
N LEU A 50 7.98 -30.95 -13.04
CA LEU A 50 9.39 -30.81 -13.49
C LEU A 50 9.73 -31.50 -14.83
N LYS A 51 8.78 -32.15 -15.50
CA LYS A 51 8.98 -32.78 -16.81
C LYS A 51 8.80 -31.84 -18.00
N ASP A 52 8.20 -30.67 -17.79
CA ASP A 52 7.84 -29.74 -18.89
C ASP A 52 8.91 -28.67 -19.16
N LEU A 53 10.06 -28.73 -18.49
CA LEU A 53 11.16 -27.76 -18.58
C LEU A 53 12.51 -28.37 -19.04
N ALA A 54 12.50 -29.34 -19.93
CA ALA A 54 13.72 -29.80 -20.54
C ALA A 54 14.00 -29.01 -21.84
N PRO A 55 15.16 -28.34 -21.96
CA PRO A 55 15.53 -27.69 -23.21
C PRO A 55 15.96 -28.75 -24.25
N GLN A 56 15.37 -28.65 -25.42
CA GLN A 56 15.80 -29.42 -26.60
C GLN A 56 17.20 -28.95 -27.02
N ALA A 57 18.16 -29.87 -27.00
CA ALA A 57 19.48 -29.66 -27.52
C ALA A 57 19.44 -29.73 -29.07
N SER A 58 19.87 -28.68 -29.74
CA SER A 58 20.15 -28.69 -31.17
C SER A 58 21.55 -29.25 -31.41
N GLU A 59 21.63 -30.29 -32.23
CA GLU A 59 22.88 -30.85 -32.73
C GLU A 59 23.63 -29.87 -33.65
N ALA A 60 24.92 -29.74 -33.45
CA ALA A 60 25.87 -29.20 -34.44
C ALA A 60 27.10 -30.13 -34.56
N PRO A 61 27.70 -30.28 -35.75
CA PRO A 61 28.51 -31.42 -36.10
C PRO A 61 29.96 -31.35 -35.61
N ALA A 62 30.50 -32.54 -35.35
CA ALA A 62 31.87 -32.81 -34.90
C ALA A 62 32.95 -32.42 -35.92
N GLN A 63 33.97 -31.69 -35.48
CA GLN A 63 35.26 -31.62 -36.16
C GLN A 63 36.35 -32.26 -35.30
N ALA A 64 37.16 -33.09 -35.96
CA ALA A 64 38.21 -33.92 -35.40
C ALA A 64 39.40 -33.10 -34.89
N ALA A 65 39.97 -33.51 -33.76
CA ALA A 65 41.21 -33.00 -33.22
C ALA A 65 42.41 -33.89 -33.63
N PRO A 66 43.62 -33.34 -33.87
CA PRO A 66 44.77 -34.11 -34.17
C PRO A 66 45.48 -34.61 -32.91
N THR A 67 45.99 -35.83 -33.01
CA THR A 67 46.83 -36.61 -32.07
C THR A 67 48.16 -35.92 -31.75
N ALA A 68 48.49 -35.78 -30.45
CA ALA A 68 49.84 -35.42 -29.97
C ALA A 68 50.50 -36.60 -29.29
N ALA A 69 51.79 -36.79 -29.58
CA ALA A 69 52.64 -37.86 -29.15
C ALA A 69 53.08 -37.82 -27.68
N PRO A 70 53.52 -38.90 -27.06
CA PRO A 70 53.75 -39.02 -25.62
C PRO A 70 55.13 -38.46 -25.20
N ALA A 71 55.12 -37.74 -24.04
CA ALA A 71 56.32 -37.28 -23.35
C ALA A 71 56.81 -38.30 -22.28
N PRO A 72 58.07 -38.26 -21.88
CA PRO A 72 58.70 -39.36 -21.19
C PRO A 72 58.40 -39.45 -19.69
N VAL A 73 58.49 -40.69 -19.21
CA VAL A 73 58.31 -41.12 -17.81
C VAL A 73 59.44 -40.58 -16.93
N ALA A 74 59.05 -39.81 -15.87
CA ALA A 74 59.94 -39.42 -14.77
C ALA A 74 59.83 -40.42 -13.61
N THR A 75 60.93 -40.83 -13.08
CA THR A 75 61.11 -41.75 -11.95
C THR A 75 60.59 -41.14 -10.64
N PRO A 76 59.98 -41.93 -9.72
CA PRO A 76 59.45 -41.41 -8.47
C PRO A 76 60.55 -41.14 -7.45
N ALA A 77 60.47 -39.95 -6.82
CA ALA A 77 61.22 -39.62 -5.61
C ALA A 77 60.47 -40.16 -4.35
N PRO A 78 61.21 -40.46 -3.26
CA PRO A 78 60.65 -41.22 -2.14
C PRO A 78 59.62 -40.47 -1.32
N ALA A 79 58.62 -41.23 -0.83
CA ALA A 79 57.49 -40.80 0.00
C ALA A 79 57.93 -40.04 1.25
N ALA A 80 57.45 -38.81 1.42
CA ALA A 80 57.40 -38.13 2.69
C ALA A 80 56.16 -38.61 3.48
N ALA A 81 56.39 -38.89 4.74
CA ALA A 81 55.54 -39.60 5.68
C ALA A 81 54.19 -38.92 6.09
N PRO A 82 53.33 -39.58 6.88
CA PRO A 82 51.88 -39.48 6.92
C PRO A 82 51.34 -38.42 7.93
N ALA A 83 51.67 -37.13 7.74
CA ALA A 83 51.05 -36.07 8.55
C ALA A 83 49.66 -35.61 8.05
N THR A 84 49.38 -35.83 6.77
CA THR A 84 48.10 -35.39 6.13
C THR A 84 46.90 -36.35 6.39
N THR A 85 47.17 -37.62 6.64
CA THR A 85 46.14 -38.62 6.91
C THR A 85 45.55 -38.56 8.32
N GLN A 86 46.38 -38.18 9.31
CA GLN A 86 45.92 -38.04 10.71
C GLN A 86 45.00 -36.84 10.88
N ALA A 87 45.38 -35.68 10.34
CA ALA A 87 44.58 -34.46 10.40
C ALA A 87 43.22 -34.62 9.68
N ALA A 88 43.15 -35.32 8.56
CA ALA A 88 41.91 -35.62 7.84
C ALA A 88 41.02 -36.61 8.60
N ALA A 89 41.60 -37.56 9.31
CA ALA A 89 40.86 -38.51 10.15
C ALA A 89 40.31 -37.85 11.41
N ASP A 90 41.08 -36.98 12.06
CA ASP A 90 40.65 -36.22 13.25
C ASP A 90 39.55 -35.22 12.89
N SER A 91 39.63 -34.58 11.74
CA SER A 91 38.60 -33.71 11.16
C SER A 91 37.28 -34.43 10.88
N ALA A 92 37.32 -35.58 10.22
CA ALA A 92 36.13 -36.39 9.95
C ALA A 92 35.44 -36.84 11.28
N THR A 93 36.26 -37.17 12.30
CA THR A 93 35.76 -37.58 13.62
C THR A 93 35.11 -36.41 14.37
N ALA A 94 35.66 -35.20 14.31
CA ALA A 94 35.09 -34.01 14.94
C ALA A 94 33.73 -33.63 14.32
N ASN A 95 33.65 -33.63 13.00
CA ASN A 95 32.37 -33.34 12.29
C ASN A 95 31.32 -34.41 12.55
N ALA A 96 31.68 -35.71 12.66
CA ALA A 96 30.78 -36.79 12.99
C ALA A 96 30.20 -36.63 14.41
N ALA A 97 31.03 -36.25 15.41
CA ALA A 97 30.58 -36.00 16.75
C ALA A 97 29.54 -34.83 16.83
N VAL A 98 29.77 -33.75 16.06
CA VAL A 98 28.81 -32.64 15.97
C VAL A 98 27.52 -33.09 15.25
N ALA A 99 27.63 -33.91 14.18
CA ALA A 99 26.48 -34.44 13.45
C ALA A 99 25.57 -35.33 14.32
N ASP A 100 26.16 -36.17 15.18
CA ASP A 100 25.39 -37.00 16.12
C ASP A 100 24.61 -36.14 17.11
N LYS A 101 25.24 -35.08 17.65
CA LYS A 101 24.55 -34.13 18.54
C LYS A 101 23.47 -33.32 17.82
N LEU A 102 23.71 -32.90 16.59
CA LEU A 102 22.68 -32.26 15.76
C LEU A 102 21.49 -33.21 15.52
N ARG A 103 21.75 -34.50 15.26
CA ARG A 103 20.69 -35.49 15.13
C ARG A 103 19.85 -35.57 16.40
N ASP A 104 20.48 -35.67 17.58
CA ASP A 104 19.80 -35.74 18.86
C ASP A 104 18.92 -34.50 19.12
N ILE A 105 19.43 -33.31 18.85
CA ILE A 105 18.68 -32.05 19.07
C ILE A 105 17.55 -31.92 18.05
N VAL A 106 17.81 -32.15 16.75
CA VAL A 106 16.86 -31.93 15.65
C VAL A 106 15.69 -32.92 15.70
N THR A 107 15.93 -34.18 16.10
CA THR A 107 14.87 -35.17 16.22
C THR A 107 14.19 -35.14 17.59
N GLY A 108 14.75 -34.42 18.55
CA GLY A 108 14.24 -34.30 19.91
C GLY A 108 13.43 -33.00 20.17
N LYS A 109 12.93 -32.85 21.38
CA LYS A 109 12.19 -31.65 21.83
C LYS A 109 13.09 -30.42 22.06
N ALA A 110 14.41 -30.57 21.97
CA ALA A 110 15.35 -29.46 22.20
C ALA A 110 15.27 -28.42 21.08
N LEU A 111 14.95 -28.83 19.85
CA LEU A 111 14.78 -27.93 18.70
C LEU A 111 13.68 -26.89 18.94
N ASP A 112 12.57 -27.26 19.63
CA ASP A 112 11.46 -26.33 19.92
C ASP A 112 11.89 -25.10 20.72
N ARG A 113 12.99 -25.19 21.48
CA ARG A 113 13.53 -24.07 22.27
C ARG A 113 14.37 -23.12 21.43
N ILE A 114 14.94 -23.60 20.30
CA ILE A 114 15.83 -22.84 19.43
C ILE A 114 15.04 -22.26 18.25
N VAL A 115 14.12 -23.08 17.68
CA VAL A 115 13.33 -22.71 16.51
C VAL A 115 11.84 -22.70 16.88
N SER A 116 11.32 -21.51 17.18
CA SER A 116 9.96 -21.38 17.74
C SER A 116 8.84 -21.46 16.69
N ARG A 117 9.14 -21.24 15.42
CA ARG A 117 8.13 -21.25 14.34
C ARG A 117 8.01 -22.63 13.71
N LYS A 118 6.78 -23.17 13.67
CA LYS A 118 6.51 -24.51 13.15
C LYS A 118 7.05 -24.74 11.73
N ALA A 119 6.88 -23.76 10.82
CA ALA A 119 7.38 -23.90 9.46
C ALA A 119 8.91 -23.93 9.41
N GLU A 120 9.59 -23.11 10.21
CA GLU A 120 11.05 -23.10 10.31
C GLU A 120 11.56 -24.40 10.96
N HIS A 121 10.88 -24.90 11.98
CA HIS A 121 11.18 -26.19 12.61
C HIS A 121 11.15 -27.35 11.59
N VAL A 122 10.04 -27.47 10.83
CA VAL A 122 9.91 -28.49 9.77
C VAL A 122 11.00 -28.35 8.72
N GLY A 123 11.33 -27.13 8.31
CA GLY A 123 12.38 -26.88 7.31
C GLY A 123 13.78 -27.22 7.83
N VAL A 124 14.09 -26.93 9.10
CA VAL A 124 15.36 -27.29 9.74
C VAL A 124 15.49 -28.81 9.84
N GLU A 125 14.45 -29.50 10.30
CA GLU A 125 14.45 -30.96 10.37
C GLU A 125 14.69 -31.60 8.98
N ALA A 126 13.94 -31.15 7.96
CA ALA A 126 14.08 -31.65 6.60
C ALA A 126 15.48 -31.42 6.05
N PHE A 127 16.02 -30.22 6.25
CA PHE A 127 17.34 -29.83 5.75
C PHE A 127 18.48 -30.65 6.37
N TYR A 128 18.55 -30.75 7.71
CA TYR A 128 19.62 -31.52 8.36
C TYR A 128 19.49 -33.01 8.11
N LYS A 129 18.28 -33.56 8.09
CA LYS A 129 18.05 -34.96 7.74
C LYS A 129 18.54 -35.30 6.33
N ALA A 130 18.29 -34.44 5.34
CA ALA A 130 18.71 -34.64 3.96
C ALA A 130 20.25 -34.67 3.78
N ARG A 131 21.01 -34.14 4.73
CA ARG A 131 22.48 -34.10 4.71
C ARG A 131 23.11 -34.95 5.82
N ASP A 132 22.37 -35.92 6.33
CA ASP A 132 22.80 -36.84 7.39
C ASP A 132 23.34 -36.10 8.62
N TYR A 133 22.67 -34.96 8.94
CA TYR A 133 22.97 -34.04 10.03
C TYR A 133 24.34 -33.37 9.97
N ALA A 134 25.03 -33.42 8.83
CA ALA A 134 26.30 -32.72 8.66
C ALA A 134 26.16 -31.21 8.91
N PRO A 135 27.04 -30.60 9.74
CA PRO A 135 26.97 -29.15 10.04
C PRO A 135 27.26 -28.30 8.80
N VAL A 136 26.81 -27.04 8.82
CA VAL A 136 26.98 -26.04 7.76
C VAL A 136 27.92 -24.92 8.18
N TRP A 137 27.79 -24.52 9.45
CA TRP A 137 28.48 -23.37 10.02
C TRP A 137 29.79 -23.74 10.71
N VAL A 138 29.95 -25.03 11.01
CA VAL A 138 31.14 -25.59 11.66
C VAL A 138 31.81 -26.59 10.73
N ASN A 139 33.12 -26.62 10.72
CA ASN A 139 33.96 -27.64 10.10
C ASN A 139 35.21 -27.83 10.93
N ASP A 140 35.61 -29.07 11.21
CA ASP A 140 36.77 -29.43 12.01
C ASP A 140 36.80 -28.78 13.41
N GLY A 141 35.64 -28.66 14.03
CA GLY A 141 35.50 -27.98 15.33
C GLY A 141 35.68 -26.47 15.25
N ALA A 142 35.80 -25.87 14.07
CA ALA A 142 36.00 -24.45 13.86
C ALA A 142 34.85 -23.81 13.07
N VAL A 143 34.61 -22.51 13.31
CA VAL A 143 33.63 -21.72 12.57
C VAL A 143 34.08 -21.53 11.11
N THR A 144 33.17 -21.81 10.16
CA THR A 144 33.45 -21.65 8.74
C THR A 144 33.42 -20.19 8.27
N GLU A 145 34.08 -19.86 7.15
CA GLU A 145 33.97 -18.54 6.51
C GLU A 145 32.52 -18.22 6.09
N ARG A 146 31.73 -19.26 5.75
CA ARG A 146 30.29 -19.14 5.50
C ARG A 146 29.55 -18.61 6.73
N ALA A 147 29.81 -19.17 7.91
CA ALA A 147 29.22 -18.69 9.16
C ALA A 147 29.66 -17.25 9.49
N LYS A 148 30.95 -16.94 9.33
CA LYS A 148 31.48 -15.59 9.56
C LYS A 148 30.80 -14.55 8.66
N SER A 149 30.65 -14.85 7.37
CA SER A 149 29.99 -13.95 6.41
C SER A 149 28.49 -13.78 6.72
N ALA A 150 27.79 -14.84 7.14
CA ALA A 150 26.40 -14.77 7.56
C ALA A 150 26.25 -13.89 8.82
N MET A 151 27.04 -14.14 9.87
CA MET A 151 27.03 -13.34 11.12
C MET A 151 27.35 -11.87 10.86
N ALA A 152 28.31 -11.57 9.96
CA ALA A 152 28.62 -10.20 9.56
C ALA A 152 27.44 -9.49 8.90
N THR A 153 26.64 -10.20 8.10
CA THR A 153 25.40 -9.66 7.50
C THR A 153 24.32 -9.44 8.55
N LEU A 154 24.13 -10.38 9.48
CA LEU A 154 23.15 -10.26 10.57
C LEU A 154 23.48 -9.06 11.47
N SER A 155 24.75 -8.83 11.83
CA SER A 155 25.18 -7.68 12.64
C SER A 155 24.92 -6.34 11.95
N LYS A 156 24.86 -6.31 10.63
CA LYS A 156 24.58 -5.14 9.80
C LYS A 156 23.11 -5.02 9.38
N ALA A 157 22.21 -5.83 9.93
CA ALA A 157 20.78 -5.84 9.57
C ALA A 157 20.14 -4.43 9.65
N GLY A 158 20.66 -3.57 10.54
CA GLY A 158 20.26 -2.18 10.61
C GLY A 158 20.39 -1.43 9.28
N GLU A 159 21.41 -1.69 8.46
CA GLU A 159 21.65 -1.00 7.19
C GLU A 159 20.48 -1.16 6.21
N VAL A 160 19.73 -2.24 6.33
CA VAL A 160 18.54 -2.52 5.53
C VAL A 160 17.23 -2.22 6.28
N GLY A 161 17.27 -1.47 7.40
CA GLY A 161 16.10 -1.09 8.18
C GLY A 161 15.50 -2.22 9.03
N LEU A 162 16.26 -3.31 9.23
CA LEU A 162 15.96 -4.35 10.20
C LEU A 162 16.65 -4.03 11.55
N ASP A 163 16.49 -4.91 12.54
CA ASP A 163 17.09 -4.73 13.86
C ASP A 163 18.04 -5.89 14.15
N ALA A 164 19.33 -5.59 14.32
CA ALA A 164 20.34 -6.62 14.56
C ALA A 164 20.07 -7.43 15.84
N SER A 165 19.37 -6.85 16.83
CA SER A 165 19.01 -7.54 18.06
C SER A 165 18.01 -8.70 17.85
N ASP A 166 17.28 -8.72 16.72
CA ASP A 166 16.39 -9.81 16.36
C ASP A 166 17.14 -11.07 15.87
N TYR A 167 18.47 -10.97 15.64
CA TYR A 167 19.31 -12.02 15.06
C TYR A 167 20.53 -12.30 15.92
N PRO A 168 20.35 -12.79 17.15
CA PRO A 168 21.46 -13.09 18.03
C PRO A 168 22.39 -14.14 17.40
N THR A 169 23.68 -13.83 17.33
CA THR A 169 24.70 -14.74 16.81
C THR A 169 25.40 -15.47 17.93
N PRO A 170 25.66 -16.79 17.81
CA PRO A 170 26.38 -17.55 18.81
C PRO A 170 27.87 -17.19 18.84
N ASP A 171 28.49 -17.38 19.98
CA ASP A 171 29.95 -17.30 20.14
C ASP A 171 30.58 -18.68 19.87
N PHE A 172 30.98 -18.94 18.64
CA PHE A 172 31.67 -20.15 18.26
C PHE A 172 33.05 -20.31 18.92
N ALA A 173 33.69 -19.21 19.34
CA ALA A 173 34.98 -19.28 19.99
C ALA A 173 34.87 -19.81 21.43
N ALA A 174 33.73 -19.63 22.07
CA ALA A 174 33.45 -20.17 23.39
C ALA A 174 33.03 -21.67 23.33
N ALA A 175 32.46 -22.15 22.21
CA ALA A 175 32.02 -23.54 22.04
C ALA A 175 33.23 -24.47 21.88
N LYS A 176 33.42 -25.39 22.82
CA LYS A 176 34.58 -26.33 22.87
C LYS A 176 34.18 -27.79 22.70
N THR A 177 32.94 -28.13 22.99
CA THR A 177 32.42 -29.48 22.92
C THR A 177 31.50 -29.65 21.70
N ALA A 178 31.30 -30.91 21.27
CA ALA A 178 30.39 -31.20 20.18
C ALA A 178 28.94 -30.73 20.48
N ASP A 179 28.51 -30.80 21.73
CA ASP A 179 27.19 -30.29 22.17
C ASP A 179 27.08 -28.76 22.01
N GLU A 180 28.10 -28.02 22.46
CA GLU A 180 28.12 -26.56 22.34
C GLU A 180 28.20 -26.10 20.87
N LEU A 181 28.97 -26.81 20.03
CA LEU A 181 29.05 -26.56 18.60
C LEU A 181 27.73 -26.84 17.88
N ALA A 182 27.04 -27.93 18.24
CA ALA A 182 25.71 -28.26 17.68
C ALA A 182 24.64 -27.21 18.11
N ASP A 183 24.67 -26.73 19.34
CA ASP A 183 23.80 -25.67 19.82
C ASP A 183 24.07 -24.33 19.08
N ALA A 184 25.34 -23.95 18.90
CA ALA A 184 25.76 -22.79 18.16
C ALA A 184 25.34 -22.86 16.66
N GLU A 185 25.50 -24.03 16.05
CA GLU A 185 25.06 -24.34 14.68
C GLU A 185 23.56 -24.04 14.49
N LEU A 186 22.71 -24.55 15.40
CA LEU A 186 21.26 -24.37 15.32
C LEU A 186 20.81 -22.97 15.70
N LYS A 187 21.49 -22.29 16.61
CA LYS A 187 21.25 -20.86 16.92
C LYS A 187 21.51 -19.98 15.71
N LEU A 188 22.64 -20.19 15.01
CA LEU A 188 22.91 -19.42 13.79
C LEU A 188 21.89 -19.77 12.69
N THR A 189 21.52 -21.06 12.56
CA THR A 189 20.47 -21.52 11.64
C THR A 189 19.15 -20.79 11.89
N SER A 190 18.71 -20.67 13.16
CA SER A 190 17.50 -19.94 13.53
C SER A 190 17.60 -18.44 13.21
N ALA A 191 18.75 -17.82 13.47
CA ALA A 191 18.98 -16.40 13.19
C ALA A 191 18.94 -16.10 11.69
N VAL A 192 19.58 -16.91 10.83
CA VAL A 192 19.55 -16.70 9.37
C VAL A 192 18.17 -16.93 8.77
N LEU A 193 17.40 -17.90 9.26
CA LEU A 193 16.01 -18.12 8.83
C LEU A 193 15.12 -16.94 9.21
N THR A 194 15.25 -16.44 10.43
CA THR A 194 14.52 -15.26 10.90
C THR A 194 14.84 -14.03 10.03
N TYR A 195 16.14 -13.81 9.74
CA TYR A 195 16.56 -12.73 8.85
C TYR A 195 15.99 -12.88 7.44
N ALA A 196 16.17 -14.04 6.80
CA ALA A 196 15.70 -14.27 5.44
C ALA A 196 14.19 -14.02 5.31
N ARG A 197 13.41 -14.51 6.28
CA ARG A 197 11.97 -14.26 6.33
C ARG A 197 11.65 -12.78 6.52
N GLN A 198 12.25 -12.10 7.49
CA GLN A 198 11.97 -10.70 7.75
C GLN A 198 12.49 -9.79 6.62
N ALA A 199 13.59 -10.12 5.99
CA ALA A 199 14.11 -9.42 4.83
C ALA A 199 13.15 -9.51 3.63
N GLN A 200 12.50 -10.66 3.43
CA GLN A 200 11.59 -10.88 2.30
C GLN A 200 10.18 -10.35 2.54
N VAL A 201 9.57 -10.62 3.72
CA VAL A 201 8.15 -10.29 3.97
C VAL A 201 7.94 -9.26 5.08
N GLY A 202 9.02 -8.74 5.67
CA GLY A 202 8.98 -7.73 6.71
C GLY A 202 8.89 -8.28 8.13
N ARG A 203 9.13 -7.38 9.09
CA ARG A 203 8.98 -7.60 10.54
C ARG A 203 7.52 -7.48 10.98
N ILE A 204 6.75 -6.65 10.25
CA ILE A 204 5.35 -6.35 10.55
C ILE A 204 4.47 -7.01 9.50
N HIS A 205 3.56 -7.87 9.92
CA HIS A 205 2.49 -8.30 9.04
C HIS A 205 1.52 -7.12 8.85
N PHE A 206 1.18 -6.79 7.61
CA PHE A 206 0.39 -5.61 7.25
C PHE A 206 -0.95 -5.51 7.98
N SER A 207 -1.61 -6.65 8.30
CA SER A 207 -2.88 -6.69 9.03
C SER A 207 -2.82 -6.11 10.45
N ARG A 208 -1.62 -5.96 11.03
CA ARG A 208 -1.43 -5.28 12.31
C ARG A 208 -1.48 -3.77 12.20
N VAL A 209 -1.30 -3.25 10.98
CA VAL A 209 -1.27 -1.81 10.70
C VAL A 209 -2.67 -1.29 10.42
N ALA A 210 -3.38 -1.90 9.45
CA ALA A 210 -4.75 -1.53 9.11
C ALA A 210 -5.48 -2.67 8.41
N GLY A 211 -6.80 -2.70 8.51
CA GLY A 211 -7.65 -3.72 7.88
C GLY A 211 -7.87 -3.52 6.39
N ASP A 212 -7.46 -2.38 5.85
CA ASP A 212 -7.53 -2.01 4.44
C ASP A 212 -6.18 -2.20 3.71
N ILE A 213 -5.30 -3.04 4.25
CA ILE A 213 -4.04 -3.44 3.64
C ILE A 213 -4.07 -4.93 3.33
N GLU A 214 -3.72 -5.29 2.09
CA GLU A 214 -3.63 -6.68 1.67
C GLU A 214 -2.60 -6.87 0.58
N PHE A 215 -1.61 -7.71 0.86
CA PHE A 215 -0.61 -8.13 -0.09
C PHE A 215 -0.43 -9.65 -0.03
N ASN A 216 -0.12 -10.25 -1.15
CA ASN A 216 0.22 -11.67 -1.19
C ASN A 216 1.68 -11.85 -0.74
N GLN A 217 1.88 -11.98 0.57
CA GLN A 217 3.20 -12.18 1.17
C GLN A 217 3.49 -13.67 1.31
N THR A 218 4.45 -14.17 0.56
CA THR A 218 4.94 -15.54 0.70
C THR A 218 6.32 -15.50 1.35
N ALA A 219 6.42 -16.03 2.56
CA ALA A 219 7.70 -16.21 3.23
C ALA A 219 8.55 -17.23 2.44
N PRO A 220 9.89 -17.09 2.42
CA PRO A 220 10.74 -18.07 1.77
C PRO A 220 10.63 -19.41 2.49
N ASP A 221 10.69 -20.51 1.73
CA ASP A 221 10.72 -21.85 2.31
C ASP A 221 12.00 -22.06 3.12
N PRO A 222 11.91 -22.43 4.41
CA PRO A 222 13.07 -22.50 5.28
C PRO A 222 14.14 -23.52 4.84
N ALA A 223 13.73 -24.68 4.31
CA ALA A 223 14.69 -25.67 3.81
C ALA A 223 15.44 -25.13 2.60
N SER A 224 14.74 -24.47 1.68
CA SER A 224 15.34 -23.82 0.50
C SER A 224 16.28 -22.68 0.88
N VAL A 225 15.96 -21.91 1.93
CA VAL A 225 16.88 -20.88 2.46
C VAL A 225 18.18 -21.50 2.91
N LEU A 226 18.10 -22.55 3.73
CA LEU A 226 19.30 -23.22 4.26
C LEU A 226 20.12 -23.88 3.14
N ASP A 227 19.46 -24.50 2.18
CA ASP A 227 20.11 -25.12 1.02
C ASP A 227 20.83 -24.07 0.15
N ASN A 228 20.19 -22.92 -0.09
CA ASN A 228 20.82 -21.79 -0.78
C ASN A 228 22.08 -21.30 -0.04
N LEU A 229 21.97 -21.09 1.29
CA LEU A 229 23.09 -20.64 2.11
C LEU A 229 24.23 -21.67 2.18
N ALA A 230 23.89 -22.97 2.25
CA ALA A 230 24.85 -24.05 2.29
C ALA A 230 25.65 -24.19 0.98
N LYS A 231 25.03 -23.88 -0.16
CA LYS A 231 25.66 -23.92 -1.49
C LYS A 231 26.35 -22.61 -1.88
N ALA A 232 26.00 -21.50 -1.25
CA ALA A 232 26.54 -20.20 -1.60
C ALA A 232 28.05 -20.11 -1.31
N SER A 233 28.79 -19.49 -2.20
CA SER A 233 30.21 -19.12 -1.99
C SER A 233 30.33 -18.03 -0.90
N ASN A 234 29.32 -17.19 -0.74
CA ASN A 234 29.23 -16.16 0.29
C ASN A 234 27.78 -16.15 0.85
N ALA A 235 27.60 -16.72 2.04
CA ALA A 235 26.31 -16.79 2.69
C ALA A 235 25.74 -15.41 3.09
N GLY A 236 26.59 -14.46 3.42
CA GLY A 236 26.17 -13.09 3.70
C GLY A 236 25.54 -12.41 2.49
N ALA A 237 26.14 -12.52 1.32
CA ALA A 237 25.58 -12.01 0.07
C ALA A 237 24.28 -12.73 -0.31
N ALA A 238 24.21 -14.05 -0.09
CA ALA A 238 22.98 -14.81 -0.31
C ALA A 238 21.84 -14.37 0.62
N LEU A 239 22.12 -14.07 1.89
CA LEU A 239 21.17 -13.47 2.84
C LEU A 239 20.69 -12.09 2.39
N GLU A 240 21.58 -11.21 1.96
CA GLU A 240 21.20 -9.91 1.43
C GLU A 240 20.24 -10.02 0.24
N GLY A 241 20.35 -11.09 -0.55
CA GLY A 241 19.48 -11.39 -1.69
C GLY A 241 17.99 -11.55 -1.33
N TYR A 242 17.64 -11.79 -0.06
CA TYR A 242 16.25 -11.85 0.39
C TYR A 242 15.59 -10.46 0.54
N ASN A 243 16.36 -9.37 0.64
CA ASN A 243 15.80 -8.03 0.64
C ASN A 243 15.11 -7.70 -0.70
N PRO A 244 14.17 -6.72 -0.72
CA PRO A 244 13.50 -6.29 -1.94
C PRO A 244 14.49 -5.88 -3.04
N PRO A 245 14.33 -6.38 -4.28
CA PRO A 245 15.23 -6.04 -5.39
C PRO A 245 14.99 -4.63 -5.95
N HIS A 246 13.90 -3.98 -5.53
CA HIS A 246 13.39 -2.73 -6.10
C HIS A 246 14.38 -1.57 -6.01
N PRO A 247 14.55 -0.77 -7.08
CA PRO A 247 15.45 0.38 -7.08
C PRO A 247 15.18 1.36 -5.94
N GLN A 248 13.91 1.63 -5.64
CA GLN A 248 13.52 2.53 -4.55
C GLN A 248 13.91 2.01 -3.16
N PHE A 249 13.83 0.69 -2.91
CA PHE A 249 14.34 0.11 -1.67
C PHE A 249 15.85 0.32 -1.51
N LYS A 250 16.61 0.10 -2.59
CA LYS A 250 18.07 0.31 -2.61
C LYS A 250 18.42 1.78 -2.40
N ALA A 251 17.67 2.68 -3.02
CA ALA A 251 17.84 4.13 -2.84
C ALA A 251 17.53 4.56 -1.40
N LEU A 252 16.45 4.06 -0.79
CA LEU A 252 16.13 4.30 0.63
C LEU A 252 17.21 3.75 1.57
N ARG A 253 17.80 2.57 1.28
CA ARG A 253 18.94 2.01 2.04
C ARG A 253 20.12 2.99 2.05
N ALA A 254 20.48 3.55 0.88
CA ALA A 254 21.55 4.54 0.79
C ALA A 254 21.24 5.80 1.60
N LYS A 255 20.00 6.30 1.54
CA LYS A 255 19.56 7.47 2.32
C LYS A 255 19.51 7.19 3.82
N LEU A 256 19.17 5.98 4.24
CA LEU A 256 19.24 5.56 5.64
C LEU A 256 20.68 5.63 6.17
N ALA A 257 21.65 5.18 5.38
CA ALA A 257 23.06 5.28 5.74
C ALA A 257 23.51 6.75 5.85
N ASP A 258 23.09 7.62 4.91
CA ASP A 258 23.39 9.05 4.96
C ASP A 258 22.80 9.72 6.21
N LEU A 259 21.55 9.44 6.56
CA LEU A 259 20.89 9.95 7.77
C LEU A 259 21.61 9.53 9.05
N ARG A 260 22.00 8.26 9.15
CA ARG A 260 22.72 7.72 10.31
C ARG A 260 24.13 8.30 10.45
N ALA A 261 24.75 8.66 9.34
CA ALA A 261 26.04 9.37 9.32
C ALA A 261 25.90 10.87 9.64
N GLY A 262 24.71 11.35 9.99
CA GLY A 262 24.45 12.76 10.29
C GLY A 262 24.54 13.70 9.08
N LYS A 263 24.51 13.13 7.85
CA LYS A 263 24.47 13.98 6.66
C LYS A 263 23.12 14.70 6.59
N PRO A 264 23.12 16.02 6.33
CA PRO A 264 21.87 16.77 6.26
C PRO A 264 21.00 16.19 5.15
N VAL A 265 19.71 16.00 5.45
CA VAL A 265 18.70 15.83 4.40
C VAL A 265 18.75 17.10 3.58
N VAL A 266 19.23 17.03 2.35
CA VAL A 266 19.09 18.13 1.41
C VAL A 266 17.60 18.16 1.07
N GLU A 267 16.81 18.83 1.91
CA GLU A 267 15.47 19.24 1.50
C GLU A 267 15.67 20.01 0.21
N SER A 268 14.89 19.71 -0.80
CA SER A 268 14.90 20.50 -2.02
C SER A 268 14.53 21.92 -1.62
N LYS A 269 15.53 22.74 -1.31
CA LYS A 269 15.37 24.16 -1.51
C LYS A 269 15.18 24.27 -2.99
N THR A 270 13.93 24.39 -3.43
CA THR A 270 13.66 24.97 -4.72
C THR A 270 14.46 26.26 -4.73
N GLU A 271 15.55 26.25 -5.47
CA GLU A 271 16.21 27.45 -5.89
C GLU A 271 15.18 28.26 -6.63
N ASP A 272 14.66 29.22 -5.90
CA ASP A 272 14.04 30.48 -6.28
C ASP A 272 13.45 31.05 -4.98
N ALA A 273 14.33 31.38 -4.03
CA ALA A 273 13.99 32.37 -3.02
C ALA A 273 13.88 33.71 -3.77
N LYS A 274 12.71 33.91 -4.41
CA LYS A 274 12.31 35.21 -4.85
C LYS A 274 12.45 36.13 -3.62
N PRO A 275 13.14 37.28 -3.72
CA PRO A 275 13.31 38.17 -2.56
C PRO A 275 11.95 38.43 -1.94
N ALA A 276 11.89 38.46 -0.61
CA ALA A 276 10.65 38.69 0.12
C ALA A 276 9.91 39.89 -0.47
N PRO A 277 8.61 39.81 -0.76
CA PRO A 277 7.89 40.89 -1.39
C PRO A 277 7.96 42.17 -0.55
N ALA A 278 8.14 43.30 -1.17
CA ALA A 278 8.26 44.61 -0.53
C ALA A 278 7.04 44.98 0.33
N ILE A 279 5.85 44.38 0.00
CA ILE A 279 4.60 44.59 0.74
C ILE A 279 4.29 43.30 1.54
N GLN A 280 4.37 43.41 2.86
CA GLN A 280 4.00 42.36 3.82
C GLN A 280 2.60 42.62 4.36
N ILE A 281 1.74 41.61 4.34
CA ILE A 281 0.37 41.69 4.86
C ILE A 281 0.39 41.17 6.31
N ALA A 282 -0.09 42.00 7.25
CA ALA A 282 -0.09 41.67 8.66
C ALA A 282 -0.91 40.43 8.99
N ALA A 283 -0.49 39.66 10.00
CA ALA A 283 -1.25 38.54 10.54
C ALA A 283 -2.56 39.02 11.19
N GLY A 284 -3.61 38.18 11.14
CA GLY A 284 -4.91 38.50 11.72
C GLY A 284 -5.98 37.48 11.35
N PRO A 285 -7.25 37.73 11.68
CA PRO A 285 -8.37 36.88 11.29
C PRO A 285 -8.43 36.63 9.78
N ILE A 286 -9.11 35.55 9.37
CA ILE A 286 -9.32 35.22 7.95
C ILE A 286 -10.10 36.34 7.27
N MET A 287 -9.55 36.92 6.19
CA MET A 287 -10.25 37.89 5.35
C MET A 287 -11.13 37.17 4.33
N ARG A 288 -12.37 37.62 4.17
CA ARG A 288 -13.40 37.02 3.29
C ARG A 288 -14.09 38.06 2.44
N PRO A 289 -14.67 37.67 1.29
CA PRO A 289 -15.50 38.58 0.49
C PRO A 289 -16.59 39.26 1.34
N GLY A 290 -16.79 40.56 1.12
CA GLY A 290 -17.74 41.41 1.87
C GLY A 290 -17.18 42.02 3.14
N MET A 291 -16.03 41.62 3.66
CA MET A 291 -15.44 42.20 4.88
C MET A 291 -14.75 43.54 4.62
N LYS A 292 -14.70 44.39 5.65
CA LYS A 292 -13.85 45.59 5.68
C LYS A 292 -12.67 45.31 6.63
N ASP A 293 -11.43 45.35 6.10
CA ASP A 293 -10.22 45.13 6.87
C ASP A 293 -9.09 46.01 6.32
N LYS A 294 -8.32 46.65 7.18
CA LYS A 294 -7.22 47.53 6.78
C LYS A 294 -6.17 46.79 5.91
N ARG A 295 -5.96 45.51 6.15
CA ARG A 295 -5.04 44.66 5.40
C ARG A 295 -5.45 44.45 3.93
N VAL A 296 -6.73 44.72 3.58
CA VAL A 296 -7.20 44.63 2.19
C VAL A 296 -6.52 45.70 1.30
N ALA A 297 -6.16 46.86 1.84
CA ALA A 297 -5.39 47.86 1.12
C ALA A 297 -3.99 47.33 0.74
N ASP A 298 -3.31 46.60 1.66
CA ASP A 298 -2.02 45.98 1.37
C ASP A 298 -2.18 44.79 0.40
N LEU A 299 -3.27 44.04 0.51
CA LEU A 299 -3.62 42.95 -0.40
C LEU A 299 -3.86 43.47 -1.82
N ARG A 300 -4.57 44.61 -2.00
CA ARG A 300 -4.77 45.25 -3.30
C ARG A 300 -3.46 45.72 -3.95
N LYS A 301 -2.58 46.30 -3.15
CA LYS A 301 -1.25 46.69 -3.60
C LYS A 301 -0.39 45.47 -3.99
N ARG A 302 -0.45 44.43 -3.18
CA ARG A 302 0.33 43.18 -3.33
C ARG A 302 -0.04 42.39 -4.59
N LEU A 303 -1.35 42.33 -4.89
CA LEU A 303 -1.91 41.62 -6.05
C LEU A 303 -2.13 42.53 -7.26
N ASP A 304 -1.72 43.79 -7.19
CA ASP A 304 -1.85 44.82 -8.23
C ASP A 304 -3.28 44.93 -8.77
N ILE A 305 -4.27 44.93 -7.87
CA ILE A 305 -5.69 45.00 -8.24
C ILE A 305 -6.01 46.41 -8.76
N PRO A 306 -6.66 46.56 -9.94
CA PRO A 306 -7.05 47.86 -10.47
C PRO A 306 -7.96 48.65 -9.54
N GLY A 307 -7.90 50.02 -9.62
CA GLY A 307 -8.73 50.92 -8.83
C GLY A 307 -8.06 51.46 -7.57
N ASP A 308 -8.85 51.90 -6.59
CA ASP A 308 -8.34 52.52 -5.36
C ASP A 308 -7.57 51.48 -4.50
N LYS A 309 -6.26 51.64 -4.46
CA LYS A 309 -5.35 50.77 -3.70
C LYS A 309 -5.50 50.90 -2.17
N ASN A 310 -6.19 51.93 -1.69
CA ASN A 310 -6.43 52.13 -0.25
C ASN A 310 -7.81 51.68 0.19
N ASN A 311 -8.63 51.18 -0.72
CA ASN A 311 -9.95 50.64 -0.37
C ASN A 311 -9.80 49.40 0.52
N THR A 312 -10.47 49.42 1.67
CA THR A 312 -10.43 48.37 2.70
C THR A 312 -11.54 47.34 2.56
N LEU A 313 -12.45 47.50 1.58
CA LEU A 313 -13.52 46.56 1.31
C LEU A 313 -12.95 45.36 0.50
N TYR A 314 -13.21 44.17 0.99
CA TYR A 314 -12.94 42.91 0.28
C TYR A 314 -14.06 42.65 -0.72
N ASP A 315 -14.00 43.31 -1.87
CA ASP A 315 -14.99 43.19 -2.95
C ASP A 315 -14.67 42.00 -3.89
N ASP A 316 -15.51 41.79 -4.90
CA ASP A 316 -15.39 40.68 -5.84
C ASP A 316 -14.07 40.75 -6.63
N ALA A 317 -13.56 41.97 -6.94
CA ALA A 317 -12.29 42.13 -7.62
C ALA A 317 -11.10 41.60 -6.78
N VAL A 318 -11.15 41.81 -5.46
CA VAL A 318 -10.18 41.24 -4.52
C VAL A 318 -10.34 39.73 -4.44
N ALA A 319 -11.59 39.22 -4.38
CA ALA A 319 -11.85 37.79 -4.30
C ALA A 319 -11.30 37.04 -5.53
N GLU A 320 -11.54 37.55 -6.73
CA GLU A 320 -11.02 36.96 -7.98
C GLU A 320 -9.50 37.05 -8.10
N ALA A 321 -8.88 38.14 -7.68
CA ALA A 321 -7.43 38.26 -7.65
C ALA A 321 -6.80 37.27 -6.64
N VAL A 322 -7.44 37.07 -5.48
CA VAL A 322 -7.00 36.07 -4.49
C VAL A 322 -7.17 34.66 -5.02
N LYS A 323 -8.27 34.31 -5.69
CA LYS A 323 -8.46 33.00 -6.32
C LYS A 323 -7.38 32.74 -7.40
N THR A 324 -7.09 33.75 -8.23
CA THR A 324 -6.02 33.68 -9.23
C THR A 324 -4.67 33.42 -8.56
N PHE A 325 -4.36 34.17 -7.49
CA PHE A 325 -3.12 33.97 -6.73
C PHE A 325 -3.07 32.57 -6.08
N GLN A 326 -4.16 32.13 -5.45
CA GLN A 326 -4.26 30.81 -4.84
C GLN A 326 -4.02 29.70 -5.87
N THR A 327 -4.55 29.85 -7.09
CA THR A 327 -4.30 28.91 -8.20
C THR A 327 -2.81 28.88 -8.56
N THR A 328 -2.13 30.04 -8.66
CA THR A 328 -0.70 30.10 -9.01
C THR A 328 0.20 29.62 -7.86
N ALA A 329 -0.28 29.73 -6.62
CA ALA A 329 0.41 29.29 -5.41
C ALA A 329 0.09 27.84 -5.01
N ASP A 330 -0.69 27.10 -5.81
CA ASP A 330 -1.17 25.72 -5.55
C ASP A 330 -1.92 25.58 -4.19
N LEU A 331 -2.75 26.59 -3.89
CA LEU A 331 -3.58 26.67 -2.69
C LEU A 331 -5.06 26.41 -3.01
N ASP A 332 -5.87 26.14 -1.97
CA ASP A 332 -7.33 26.08 -2.07
C ASP A 332 -7.88 27.40 -2.65
N THR A 333 -8.54 27.32 -3.81
CA THR A 333 -9.05 28.48 -4.58
C THR A 333 -10.41 28.93 -4.04
N ASP A 334 -10.50 29.19 -2.73
CA ASP A 334 -11.73 29.55 -2.04
C ASP A 334 -11.97 31.07 -1.99
N GLY A 335 -11.01 31.86 -2.45
CA GLY A 335 -11.07 33.31 -2.43
C GLY A 335 -10.96 33.93 -1.04
N ASN A 336 -10.57 33.17 -0.01
CA ASN A 336 -10.36 33.68 1.35
C ASN A 336 -8.85 33.83 1.62
N VAL A 337 -8.45 34.87 2.36
CA VAL A 337 -7.06 34.98 2.82
C VAL A 337 -6.96 34.42 4.22
N GLY A 338 -6.80 33.10 4.27
CA GLY A 338 -6.48 32.35 5.48
C GLY A 338 -4.96 32.33 5.77
N PRO A 339 -4.51 31.63 6.84
CA PRO A 339 -3.11 31.59 7.23
C PRO A 339 -2.16 31.09 6.12
N MET A 340 -2.60 30.16 5.29
CA MET A 340 -1.82 29.60 4.19
C MET A 340 -1.65 30.61 3.05
N THR A 341 -2.76 31.19 2.62
CA THR A 341 -2.79 32.24 1.59
C THR A 341 -1.97 33.45 2.03
N LEU A 342 -2.08 33.85 3.31
CA LEU A 342 -1.31 34.95 3.87
C LEU A 342 0.20 34.70 3.85
N ARG A 343 0.65 33.51 4.23
CA ARG A 343 2.06 33.12 4.15
C ARG A 343 2.59 33.18 2.72
N ALA A 344 1.84 32.60 1.77
CA ALA A 344 2.21 32.62 0.37
C ALA A 344 2.30 34.05 -0.18
N LEU A 345 1.33 34.91 0.14
CA LEU A 345 1.34 36.33 -0.22
C LEU A 345 2.55 37.06 0.32
N ASN A 346 3.02 36.72 1.49
CA ASN A 346 4.20 37.30 2.14
C ASN A 346 5.53 36.72 1.65
N GLY A 347 5.51 35.89 0.60
CA GLY A 347 6.74 35.31 0.04
C GLY A 347 7.32 34.17 0.88
N ASN A 348 6.72 33.87 2.01
CA ASN A 348 7.01 32.65 2.72
C ASN A 348 6.26 31.55 1.94
N LYS A 349 6.99 30.65 1.26
CA LYS A 349 6.35 29.43 0.75
C LYS A 349 5.47 28.91 1.90
N PRO A 350 4.18 28.59 1.63
CA PRO A 350 3.44 27.81 2.61
C PRO A 350 4.36 26.65 2.90
N GLU A 351 4.93 26.62 4.11
CA GLU A 351 5.38 25.33 4.58
C GLU A 351 4.16 24.43 4.40
N PRO A 352 4.27 23.34 3.63
CA PRO A 352 3.19 22.36 3.60
C PRO A 352 2.83 22.21 5.06
N LYS A 353 1.55 22.48 5.43
CA LYS A 353 1.15 22.45 6.83
C LYS A 353 1.93 21.32 7.43
N THR A 354 2.80 21.61 8.40
CA THR A 354 3.25 20.63 9.38
C THR A 354 1.99 20.18 10.10
N ILE A 355 1.11 19.53 9.34
CA ILE A 355 0.03 18.73 9.86
C ILE A 355 0.77 17.57 10.44
N ASN A 356 1.12 17.74 11.72
CA ASN A 356 1.82 16.72 12.45
C ASN A 356 2.91 16.03 11.59
N ARG A 357 3.97 16.72 11.21
CA ARG A 357 5.30 16.18 11.44
C ARG A 357 5.35 16.02 12.98
N ALA A 358 4.36 15.30 13.49
CA ALA A 358 4.41 14.78 14.81
C ALA A 358 5.64 13.91 14.79
N SER A 359 6.79 14.55 15.03
CA SER A 359 7.94 13.91 15.68
C SER A 359 8.37 12.54 15.13
N ASN A 360 8.10 12.17 13.89
CA ASN A 360 8.72 10.99 13.34
C ASN A 360 10.13 11.37 12.92
N ASP A 361 11.10 10.83 13.63
CA ASP A 361 12.49 10.86 13.21
C ASP A 361 12.54 10.46 11.72
N PRO A 362 13.22 11.21 10.84
CA PRO A 362 13.42 10.86 9.45
C PRO A 362 13.92 9.42 9.25
N ILE A 363 14.76 8.93 10.18
CA ILE A 363 15.26 7.55 10.18
C ILE A 363 14.09 6.57 10.35
N ASP A 364 13.21 6.78 11.33
CA ASP A 364 12.04 5.94 11.56
C ASP A 364 11.11 5.94 10.34
N THR A 365 10.90 7.12 9.73
CA THR A 365 10.08 7.25 8.52
C THR A 365 10.67 6.49 7.35
N VAL A 366 11.99 6.54 7.14
CA VAL A 366 12.66 5.75 6.08
C VAL A 366 12.52 4.25 6.37
N ILE A 367 12.72 3.83 7.62
CA ILE A 367 12.62 2.40 8.01
C ILE A 367 11.22 1.84 7.74
N VAL A 368 10.14 2.54 8.11
CA VAL A 368 8.77 2.05 7.86
C VAL A 368 8.43 2.03 6.36
N ASN A 369 9.02 2.90 5.55
CA ASN A 369 8.87 2.86 4.10
C ASN A 369 9.67 1.70 3.48
N MET A 370 10.86 1.39 3.99
CA MET A 370 11.59 0.17 3.60
C MET A 370 10.82 -1.09 4.01
N GLU A 371 10.14 -1.08 5.15
CA GLU A 371 9.27 -2.18 5.59
C GLU A 371 8.09 -2.39 4.62
N ARG A 372 7.44 -1.31 4.14
CA ARG A 372 6.36 -1.39 3.13
C ARG A 372 6.82 -1.95 1.79
N TRP A 373 8.07 -1.71 1.40
CA TRP A 373 8.63 -2.32 0.19
C TRP A 373 8.74 -3.85 0.30
N ARG A 374 8.86 -4.41 1.51
CA ARG A 374 8.85 -5.85 1.76
C ARG A 374 7.48 -6.50 1.60
N TRP A 375 6.41 -5.71 1.65
CA TRP A 375 5.05 -6.21 1.43
C TRP A 375 4.71 -6.39 -0.05
N LEU A 376 5.40 -5.70 -0.94
CA LEU A 376 5.21 -5.81 -2.37
C LEU A 376 5.84 -7.09 -2.93
N ALA A 377 5.29 -7.60 -4.02
CA ALA A 377 5.90 -8.71 -4.76
C ALA A 377 7.31 -8.32 -5.23
N ARG A 378 8.21 -9.30 -5.30
CA ARG A 378 9.57 -9.08 -5.81
C ARG A 378 9.59 -8.71 -7.29
N ASP A 379 8.62 -9.22 -8.05
CA ASP A 379 8.32 -8.81 -9.41
C ASP A 379 7.01 -8.00 -9.40
N LEU A 380 7.07 -6.76 -9.83
CA LEU A 380 5.92 -5.87 -9.93
C LEU A 380 5.17 -6.01 -11.26
N GLY A 381 5.63 -6.89 -12.14
CA GLY A 381 5.16 -6.99 -13.51
C GLY A 381 5.77 -5.95 -14.45
N ASN A 382 5.63 -6.19 -15.76
CA ASN A 382 6.08 -5.25 -16.79
C ASN A 382 5.15 -5.30 -18.00
N PRO A 383 4.41 -4.22 -18.32
CA PRO A 383 4.31 -2.95 -17.58
C PRO A 383 3.49 -3.06 -16.28
N HIS A 384 3.60 -2.04 -15.39
CA HIS A 384 2.80 -1.94 -14.18
C HIS A 384 2.50 -0.49 -13.79
N VAL A 385 1.48 -0.32 -12.94
CA VAL A 385 1.07 0.97 -12.38
C VAL A 385 1.35 1.00 -10.89
N ILE A 386 2.01 2.06 -10.43
CA ILE A 386 2.14 2.38 -9.00
C ILE A 386 1.32 3.63 -8.70
N VAL A 387 0.44 3.54 -7.71
CA VAL A 387 -0.24 4.68 -7.10
C VAL A 387 0.38 4.92 -5.73
N ASN A 388 1.05 6.04 -5.55
CA ASN A 388 1.52 6.45 -4.23
C ASN A 388 0.50 7.42 -3.59
N VAL A 389 -0.26 6.91 -2.63
CA VAL A 389 -1.37 7.66 -2.01
C VAL A 389 -0.90 8.93 -1.30
N PRO A 390 0.15 8.95 -0.44
CA PRO A 390 0.62 10.18 0.20
C PRO A 390 1.15 11.24 -0.76
N ASP A 391 1.63 10.83 -1.93
CA ASP A 391 2.11 11.73 -2.99
C ASP A 391 1.00 12.14 -3.96
N TYR A 392 -0.19 11.55 -3.84
CA TYR A 392 -1.31 11.76 -4.74
C TYR A 392 -0.94 11.63 -6.21
N ARG A 393 -0.12 10.63 -6.53
CA ARG A 393 0.44 10.41 -7.86
C ARG A 393 0.22 8.97 -8.33
N LEU A 394 -0.12 8.86 -9.60
CA LEU A 394 -0.15 7.62 -10.35
C LEU A 394 1.00 7.62 -11.35
N THR A 395 1.77 6.55 -11.40
CA THR A 395 2.88 6.38 -12.33
C THR A 395 2.75 5.06 -13.06
N LEU A 396 2.77 5.11 -14.39
CA LEU A 396 2.84 3.94 -15.27
C LEU A 396 4.32 3.67 -15.58
N TRP A 397 4.75 2.46 -15.30
CA TRP A 397 6.11 1.98 -15.53
C TRP A 397 6.15 1.02 -16.70
N ASN A 398 7.19 1.09 -17.51
CA ASN A 398 7.47 0.16 -18.59
C ASN A 398 8.98 -0.05 -18.72
N ASN A 399 9.42 -1.30 -18.75
CA ASN A 399 10.83 -1.68 -18.84
C ASN A 399 11.72 -0.97 -17.79
N GLY A 400 11.23 -0.91 -16.54
CA GLY A 400 11.94 -0.33 -15.42
C GLY A 400 12.09 1.20 -15.44
N LYS A 401 11.40 1.89 -16.36
CA LYS A 401 11.41 3.35 -16.50
C LYS A 401 10.00 3.92 -16.33
N VAL A 402 9.93 5.15 -15.84
CA VAL A 402 8.68 5.92 -15.82
C VAL A 402 8.26 6.18 -17.28
N TYR A 403 7.11 5.62 -17.66
CA TYR A 403 6.53 5.79 -18.98
C TYR A 403 5.58 7.00 -19.01
N TRP A 404 4.79 7.19 -17.94
CA TRP A 404 3.87 8.30 -17.80
C TRP A 404 3.45 8.49 -16.34
N THR A 405 3.04 9.72 -15.98
CA THR A 405 2.59 10.04 -14.63
C THR A 405 1.47 11.06 -14.63
N THR A 406 0.61 11.03 -13.59
CA THR A 406 -0.46 12.02 -13.39
C THR A 406 -0.83 12.16 -11.92
N LYS A 407 -1.58 13.23 -11.59
CA LYS A 407 -2.15 13.43 -10.25
C LYS A 407 -3.39 12.55 -10.06
N ILE A 408 -3.65 12.19 -8.79
CA ILE A 408 -4.88 11.53 -8.38
C ILE A 408 -5.52 12.24 -7.19
N VAL A 409 -6.82 11.98 -7.00
CA VAL A 409 -7.54 12.24 -5.75
C VAL A 409 -7.79 10.90 -5.07
N ALA A 410 -7.28 10.73 -3.86
CA ALA A 410 -7.42 9.52 -3.05
C ALA A 410 -8.58 9.63 -2.05
N GLY A 411 -8.82 8.55 -1.30
CA GLY A 411 -9.85 8.48 -0.29
C GLY A 411 -9.61 9.39 0.92
N LYS A 412 -10.69 9.82 1.58
CA LYS A 412 -10.63 10.54 2.86
C LYS A 412 -10.04 9.64 3.95
N PRO A 413 -9.33 10.19 4.95
CA PRO A 413 -8.91 9.43 6.12
C PRO A 413 -10.09 8.74 6.83
N GLY A 414 -9.80 7.65 7.52
CA GLY A 414 -10.79 6.86 8.24
C GLY A 414 -11.41 5.76 7.37
N SER A 415 -12.73 5.61 7.40
CA SER A 415 -13.46 4.52 6.72
C SER A 415 -13.42 4.60 5.18
N HIS A 416 -12.94 5.69 4.63
CA HIS A 416 -12.87 5.93 3.18
C HIS A 416 -11.43 5.96 2.65
N ALA A 417 -10.46 5.51 3.45
CA ALA A 417 -9.08 5.47 3.02
C ALA A 417 -8.91 4.57 1.78
N THR A 418 -8.10 5.01 0.83
CA THR A 418 -7.69 4.15 -0.29
C THR A 418 -6.87 2.99 0.26
N PRO A 419 -7.23 1.73 -0.03
CA PRO A 419 -6.53 0.56 0.46
C PRO A 419 -5.12 0.45 -0.12
N MET A 420 -4.25 -0.32 0.55
CA MET A 420 -2.99 -0.75 -0.02
C MET A 420 -3.14 -2.18 -0.53
N ILE A 421 -3.05 -2.37 -1.83
CA ILE A 421 -3.23 -3.67 -2.49
C ILE A 421 -2.39 -3.77 -3.76
N SER A 422 -2.18 -5.01 -4.21
CA SER A 422 -1.77 -5.31 -5.58
C SER A 422 -2.88 -6.08 -6.27
N ALA A 423 -3.32 -5.63 -7.46
CA ALA A 423 -4.37 -6.27 -8.22
C ALA A 423 -4.13 -6.12 -9.73
N GLU A 424 -4.71 -6.98 -10.53
CA GLU A 424 -4.58 -6.95 -11.97
C GLU A 424 -5.66 -6.07 -12.62
N MET A 425 -5.25 -5.09 -13.41
CA MET A 425 -6.15 -4.33 -14.27
C MET A 425 -6.50 -5.18 -15.49
N LYS A 426 -7.79 -5.41 -15.69
CA LYS A 426 -8.31 -6.34 -16.71
C LYS A 426 -8.92 -5.64 -17.90
N PHE A 427 -9.51 -4.48 -17.72
CA PHE A 427 -10.19 -3.74 -18.77
C PHE A 427 -10.43 -2.28 -18.41
N ILE A 428 -10.69 -1.47 -19.43
CA ILE A 428 -11.17 -0.09 -19.33
C ILE A 428 -12.64 -0.06 -19.73
N THR A 429 -13.46 0.69 -18.99
CA THR A 429 -14.86 0.97 -19.38
C THR A 429 -14.97 2.42 -19.82
N VAL A 430 -15.38 2.65 -21.06
CA VAL A 430 -15.79 3.97 -21.55
C VAL A 430 -17.29 4.11 -21.32
N ASN A 431 -17.74 5.30 -20.93
CA ASN A 431 -19.13 5.60 -20.52
C ASN A 431 -19.62 4.70 -19.36
N PRO A 432 -18.96 4.69 -18.19
CA PRO A 432 -19.34 3.81 -17.11
C PRO A 432 -20.68 4.22 -16.48
N THR A 433 -21.50 3.22 -16.14
CA THR A 433 -22.59 3.37 -15.19
C THR A 433 -22.01 3.37 -13.78
N TRP A 434 -22.36 4.33 -12.96
CA TRP A 434 -21.99 4.29 -11.56
C TRP A 434 -23.06 3.56 -10.75
N ASN A 435 -22.82 2.32 -10.39
CA ASN A 435 -23.63 1.62 -9.41
C ASN A 435 -23.16 2.04 -8.02
N VAL A 436 -24.08 2.62 -7.25
CA VAL A 436 -23.76 3.13 -5.91
C VAL A 436 -23.50 1.98 -4.95
N PRO A 437 -22.34 1.95 -4.26
CA PRO A 437 -22.05 0.92 -3.28
C PRO A 437 -23.08 0.89 -2.14
N PRO A 438 -23.46 -0.30 -1.62
CA PRO A 438 -24.42 -0.43 -0.52
C PRO A 438 -24.10 0.44 0.69
N SER A 439 -22.82 0.58 1.03
CA SER A 439 -22.38 1.42 2.16
C SER A 439 -22.66 2.92 1.96
N ILE A 440 -22.64 3.42 0.73
CA ILE A 440 -23.01 4.81 0.41
C ILE A 440 -24.53 4.93 0.42
N ILE A 441 -25.24 3.93 -0.13
CA ILE A 441 -26.71 3.89 -0.05
C ILE A 441 -27.16 4.00 1.40
N GLU A 442 -26.66 3.13 2.27
CA GLU A 442 -27.08 3.08 3.69
C GLU A 442 -26.71 4.34 4.48
N LYS A 443 -25.52 4.88 4.26
CA LYS A 443 -24.98 5.95 5.13
C LYS A 443 -25.28 7.36 4.65
N GLU A 444 -25.47 7.54 3.34
CA GLU A 444 -25.61 8.87 2.74
C GLU A 444 -26.96 9.06 2.04
N TYR A 445 -27.38 8.12 1.21
CA TYR A 445 -28.56 8.31 0.36
C TYR A 445 -29.87 7.95 1.03
N LEU A 446 -29.91 6.91 1.86
CA LEU A 446 -31.12 6.63 2.62
C LEU A 446 -31.45 7.75 3.63
N PRO A 447 -30.51 8.30 4.40
CA PRO A 447 -30.80 9.49 5.22
C PRO A 447 -31.25 10.70 4.40
N ALA A 448 -30.63 10.95 3.24
CA ALA A 448 -31.03 12.06 2.36
C ALA A 448 -32.45 11.89 1.80
N LEU A 449 -32.84 10.67 1.42
CA LEU A 449 -34.20 10.36 0.97
C LEU A 449 -35.25 10.53 2.07
N GLN A 450 -34.89 10.31 3.35
CA GLN A 450 -35.78 10.55 4.47
C GLN A 450 -36.11 12.04 4.63
N GLU A 451 -35.14 12.91 4.40
CA GLU A 451 -35.31 14.34 4.48
C GLU A 451 -36.00 14.90 3.23
N ASP A 452 -35.72 14.33 2.07
CA ASP A 452 -36.19 14.79 0.77
C ASP A 452 -36.30 13.65 -0.26
N PRO A 453 -37.50 13.12 -0.55
CA PRO A 453 -37.74 12.06 -1.51
C PRO A 453 -37.23 12.36 -2.93
N GLY A 454 -37.17 13.62 -3.33
CA GLY A 454 -36.66 14.05 -4.65
C GLY A 454 -35.15 14.26 -4.73
N ALA A 455 -34.41 14.06 -3.62
CA ALA A 455 -32.99 14.38 -3.54
C ALA A 455 -32.15 13.64 -4.60
N LEU A 456 -32.43 12.35 -4.84
CA LEU A 456 -31.66 11.52 -5.77
C LEU A 456 -31.92 11.89 -7.23
N ASP A 457 -33.15 12.17 -7.62
CA ASP A 457 -33.48 12.58 -8.99
C ASP A 457 -32.80 13.89 -9.36
N ARG A 458 -32.70 14.85 -8.43
CA ARG A 458 -32.02 16.12 -8.68
C ARG A 458 -30.52 15.99 -8.93
N ILE A 459 -29.91 14.95 -8.42
CA ILE A 459 -28.47 14.65 -8.67
C ILE A 459 -28.29 13.60 -9.76
N GLY A 460 -29.36 13.26 -10.52
CA GLY A 460 -29.31 12.38 -11.67
C GLY A 460 -29.13 10.90 -11.35
N LEU A 461 -29.42 10.49 -10.10
CA LEU A 461 -29.44 9.08 -9.71
C LEU A 461 -30.78 8.44 -10.07
N LYS A 462 -30.73 7.19 -10.45
CA LYS A 462 -31.89 6.34 -10.71
C LYS A 462 -32.02 5.29 -9.62
N VAL A 463 -33.26 4.99 -9.24
CA VAL A 463 -33.58 3.98 -8.23
C VAL A 463 -34.40 2.89 -8.91
N GLU A 464 -33.95 1.66 -8.80
CA GLU A 464 -34.67 0.46 -9.26
C GLU A 464 -34.87 -0.50 -8.10
N GLN A 465 -36.07 -1.08 -8.01
CA GLN A 465 -36.36 -2.11 -7.03
C GLN A 465 -36.68 -3.41 -7.73
N ALA A 466 -35.95 -4.47 -7.40
CA ALA A 466 -36.21 -5.81 -7.89
C ALA A 466 -37.40 -6.46 -7.16
N ALA A 467 -37.96 -7.52 -7.72
CA ALA A 467 -39.11 -8.25 -7.16
C ALA A 467 -38.83 -8.86 -5.76
N ASP A 468 -37.56 -9.09 -5.41
CA ASP A 468 -37.13 -9.59 -4.09
C ASP A 468 -36.92 -8.46 -3.07
N GLY A 469 -37.29 -7.22 -3.42
CA GLY A 469 -37.11 -6.02 -2.60
C GLY A 469 -35.69 -5.42 -2.66
N THR A 470 -34.77 -5.99 -3.41
CA THR A 470 -33.44 -5.44 -3.59
C THR A 470 -33.48 -4.08 -4.29
N VAL A 471 -32.81 -3.08 -3.72
CA VAL A 471 -32.73 -1.72 -4.27
C VAL A 471 -31.38 -1.53 -4.94
N ARG A 472 -31.43 -1.09 -6.18
CA ARG A 472 -30.29 -0.60 -6.95
C ARG A 472 -30.40 0.90 -7.12
N ILE A 473 -29.36 1.63 -6.72
CA ILE A 473 -29.22 3.05 -7.02
C ILE A 473 -28.03 3.19 -7.97
N TYR A 474 -28.23 3.89 -9.07
CA TYR A 474 -27.18 4.06 -10.06
C TYR A 474 -27.29 5.39 -10.79
N GLN A 475 -26.18 5.81 -11.38
CA GLN A 475 -26.12 6.96 -12.29
C GLN A 475 -25.76 6.48 -13.69
N PRO A 476 -26.59 6.76 -14.69
CA PRO A 476 -26.32 6.33 -16.07
C PRO A 476 -25.08 7.02 -16.64
N PRO A 477 -24.55 6.51 -17.76
CA PRO A 477 -23.47 7.18 -18.49
C PRO A 477 -23.79 8.64 -18.81
N GLY A 478 -22.81 9.51 -18.71
CA GLY A 478 -23.02 10.93 -19.03
C GLY A 478 -21.91 11.84 -18.48
N ALA A 479 -21.92 13.12 -18.90
CA ALA A 479 -20.93 14.10 -18.47
C ALA A 479 -21.01 14.39 -16.97
N ALA A 480 -22.19 14.28 -16.37
CA ALA A 480 -22.43 14.51 -14.96
C ALA A 480 -22.23 13.24 -14.10
N ASN A 481 -21.89 12.10 -14.68
CA ASN A 481 -21.67 10.87 -13.93
C ASN A 481 -20.48 11.04 -12.97
N ALA A 482 -20.62 10.61 -11.73
CA ALA A 482 -19.60 10.73 -10.69
C ALA A 482 -18.27 10.03 -11.06
N LEU A 483 -18.33 9.00 -11.92
CA LEU A 483 -17.16 8.31 -12.46
C LEU A 483 -16.57 8.99 -13.70
N GLY A 484 -17.15 10.10 -14.15
CA GLY A 484 -16.79 10.74 -15.41
C GLY A 484 -17.08 9.85 -16.62
N ARG A 485 -16.19 9.87 -17.61
CA ARG A 485 -16.37 9.22 -18.90
C ARG A 485 -15.59 7.91 -19.06
N ILE A 486 -14.69 7.59 -18.13
CA ILE A 486 -13.82 6.42 -18.24
C ILE A 486 -13.47 5.86 -16.86
N ARG A 487 -13.46 4.53 -16.76
CA ARG A 487 -13.11 3.77 -15.55
C ARG A 487 -12.09 2.68 -15.89
N PHE A 488 -11.09 2.51 -15.02
CA PHE A 488 -10.02 1.53 -15.13
C PHE A 488 -10.23 0.45 -14.08
N ASN A 489 -10.44 -0.79 -14.53
CA ASN A 489 -10.95 -1.86 -13.69
C ASN A 489 -9.88 -2.88 -13.33
N PHE A 490 -9.60 -2.98 -12.04
CA PHE A 490 -8.76 -4.00 -11.41
C PHE A 490 -9.56 -4.64 -10.26
N PRO A 491 -10.35 -5.68 -10.54
CA PRO A 491 -11.26 -6.30 -9.56
C PRO A 491 -10.52 -6.68 -8.27
N ASN A 492 -11.06 -6.28 -7.13
CA ASN A 492 -10.50 -6.52 -5.82
C ASN A 492 -11.59 -6.53 -4.74
N LYS A 493 -11.32 -7.10 -3.57
CA LYS A 493 -12.30 -7.23 -2.48
C LYS A 493 -12.74 -5.90 -1.86
N PHE A 494 -11.98 -4.82 -2.04
CA PHE A 494 -12.31 -3.49 -1.51
C PHE A 494 -13.19 -2.68 -2.48
N LEU A 495 -13.47 -3.23 -3.67
CA LEU A 495 -14.30 -2.62 -4.70
C LEU A 495 -13.80 -1.24 -5.14
N VAL A 496 -12.50 -0.99 -5.06
CA VAL A 496 -11.89 0.25 -5.52
C VAL A 496 -11.41 0.13 -6.95
N TYR A 497 -11.45 1.24 -7.67
CA TYR A 497 -11.01 1.38 -9.06
C TYR A 497 -10.47 2.78 -9.30
N GLN A 498 -9.85 3.01 -10.45
CA GLN A 498 -9.46 4.34 -10.92
C GLN A 498 -10.52 4.84 -11.91
N HIS A 499 -10.80 6.14 -11.90
CA HIS A 499 -11.84 6.69 -12.78
C HIS A 499 -11.64 8.18 -13.04
N ASP A 500 -12.35 8.66 -14.04
CA ASP A 500 -12.51 10.07 -14.34
C ASP A 500 -13.39 10.78 -13.30
N THR A 501 -13.53 12.10 -13.41
CA THR A 501 -14.44 12.89 -12.57
C THR A 501 -14.86 14.16 -13.31
N PRO A 502 -16.12 14.60 -13.20
CA PRO A 502 -16.54 15.91 -13.70
C PRO A 502 -15.90 17.07 -12.91
N ASP A 503 -15.58 16.87 -11.63
CA ASP A 503 -14.95 17.89 -10.79
C ASP A 503 -13.43 17.87 -10.92
N LYS A 504 -12.91 18.64 -11.86
CA LYS A 504 -11.47 18.79 -12.11
C LYS A 504 -10.79 19.75 -11.14
N ASN A 505 -11.54 20.54 -10.38
CA ASN A 505 -10.95 21.50 -9.43
C ASN A 505 -10.22 20.80 -8.28
N LEU A 506 -10.64 19.59 -7.93
CA LEU A 506 -10.00 18.79 -6.87
C LEU A 506 -8.51 18.54 -7.11
N PHE A 507 -8.05 18.56 -8.37
CA PHE A 507 -6.63 18.36 -8.69
C PHE A 507 -5.75 19.60 -8.44
N LYS A 508 -6.37 20.77 -8.19
CA LYS A 508 -5.68 22.02 -7.84
C LYS A 508 -5.20 22.06 -6.38
N HIS A 509 -5.76 21.19 -5.52
CA HIS A 509 -5.39 21.14 -4.11
C HIS A 509 -4.09 20.34 -3.90
N GLU A 510 -3.26 20.76 -2.96
CA GLU A 510 -2.09 19.99 -2.53
C GLU A 510 -2.52 18.68 -1.88
N ARG A 511 -3.40 18.76 -0.89
CA ARG A 511 -3.97 17.59 -0.23
C ARG A 511 -5.20 17.12 -0.98
N ARG A 512 -5.11 15.97 -1.62
CA ARG A 512 -6.15 15.42 -2.49
C ARG A 512 -6.77 14.13 -1.92
N ALA A 513 -7.21 14.17 -0.66
CA ALA A 513 -7.84 13.06 0.05
C ALA A 513 -9.34 13.32 0.23
N TYR A 514 -10.15 13.19 -0.84
CA TYR A 514 -11.55 13.60 -0.87
C TYR A 514 -12.53 12.51 -1.26
N SER A 515 -12.06 11.38 -1.85
CA SER A 515 -12.94 10.32 -2.35
C SER A 515 -13.39 9.35 -1.25
N HIS A 516 -14.22 8.38 -1.62
CA HIS A 516 -14.67 7.27 -0.76
C HIS A 516 -13.80 6.00 -0.92
N GLY A 517 -12.54 6.17 -1.36
CA GLY A 517 -11.57 5.08 -1.50
C GLY A 517 -11.11 4.86 -2.93
N CYS A 518 -11.98 5.04 -3.94
CA CYS A 518 -11.59 5.03 -5.35
C CYS A 518 -10.67 6.21 -5.69
N MET A 519 -9.89 6.09 -6.77
CA MET A 519 -8.94 7.12 -7.18
C MET A 519 -9.44 7.86 -8.41
N ARG A 520 -9.68 9.18 -8.28
CA ARG A 520 -9.96 10.03 -9.44
C ARG A 520 -8.65 10.36 -10.14
N VAL A 521 -8.63 10.28 -11.46
CA VAL A 521 -7.43 10.52 -12.29
C VAL A 521 -7.57 11.85 -13.01
N GLU A 522 -6.52 12.71 -12.98
CA GLU A 522 -6.55 14.05 -13.57
C GLU A 522 -6.70 14.01 -15.08
N ASN A 523 -5.89 13.20 -15.78
CA ASN A 523 -5.86 13.09 -17.24
C ASN A 523 -6.26 11.68 -17.71
N PRO A 524 -7.53 11.25 -17.54
CA PRO A 524 -7.93 9.87 -17.70
C PRO A 524 -7.88 9.39 -19.17
N LEU A 525 -8.13 10.26 -20.16
CA LEU A 525 -8.04 9.89 -21.58
C LEU A 525 -6.59 9.62 -21.99
N MET A 526 -5.67 10.47 -21.56
CA MET A 526 -4.24 10.26 -21.80
C MET A 526 -3.76 9.00 -21.06
N TYR A 527 -4.22 8.78 -19.84
CA TYR A 527 -3.91 7.53 -19.11
C TYR A 527 -4.40 6.30 -19.86
N GLY A 528 -5.65 6.32 -20.38
CA GLY A 528 -6.21 5.27 -21.22
C GLY A 528 -5.38 5.03 -22.48
N GLU A 529 -4.97 6.10 -23.18
CA GLU A 529 -4.08 6.01 -24.35
C GLU A 529 -2.76 5.31 -23.99
N LYS A 530 -2.10 5.74 -22.91
CA LYS A 530 -0.80 5.18 -22.50
C LYS A 530 -0.91 3.71 -22.06
N LEU A 531 -1.97 3.34 -21.35
CA LEU A 531 -2.24 1.94 -20.98
C LEU A 531 -2.48 1.08 -22.23
N LEU A 532 -3.36 1.55 -23.13
CA LEU A 532 -3.73 0.79 -24.33
C LEU A 532 -2.60 0.71 -25.34
N SER A 533 -1.70 1.71 -25.40
CA SER A 533 -0.50 1.63 -26.23
C SER A 533 0.46 0.50 -25.80
N LEU A 534 0.39 0.07 -24.52
CA LEU A 534 1.16 -1.07 -24.00
C LEU A 534 0.38 -2.38 -24.05
N ALA A 535 -0.94 -2.35 -23.74
CA ALA A 535 -1.76 -3.54 -23.66
C ALA A 535 -2.27 -4.01 -25.04
N LEU A 536 -2.54 -3.06 -25.96
CA LEU A 536 -3.15 -3.30 -27.28
C LEU A 536 -2.49 -2.42 -28.37
N PRO A 537 -1.17 -2.52 -28.58
CA PRO A 537 -0.42 -1.62 -29.45
C PRO A 537 -0.94 -1.60 -30.91
N GLU A 538 -1.40 -2.74 -31.42
CA GLU A 538 -1.91 -2.87 -32.78
C GLU A 538 -3.22 -2.10 -33.03
N GLN A 539 -4.01 -1.84 -31.99
CA GLN A 539 -5.30 -1.18 -32.10
C GLN A 539 -5.21 0.35 -32.13
N LYS A 540 -4.02 0.89 -31.85
CA LYS A 540 -3.68 2.33 -31.95
C LYS A 540 -4.71 3.24 -31.28
N TYR A 541 -5.05 2.95 -30.02
CA TYR A 541 -5.94 3.81 -29.24
C TYR A 541 -5.22 5.13 -28.91
N THR A 542 -5.91 6.23 -29.21
CA THR A 542 -5.51 7.58 -28.85
C THR A 542 -6.53 8.21 -27.91
N ALA A 543 -6.20 9.25 -27.19
CA ALA A 543 -7.14 10.02 -26.38
C ALA A 543 -8.33 10.50 -27.22
N ALA A 544 -8.12 10.98 -28.42
CA ALA A 544 -9.17 11.40 -29.36
C ALA A 544 -10.08 10.21 -29.78
N LYS A 545 -9.51 9.03 -30.02
CA LYS A 545 -10.31 7.82 -30.33
C LYS A 545 -11.17 7.42 -29.14
N LEU A 546 -10.63 7.46 -27.93
CA LEU A 546 -11.40 7.19 -26.70
C LEU A 546 -12.52 8.22 -26.50
N GLU A 547 -12.23 9.50 -26.73
CA GLU A 547 -13.21 10.58 -26.66
C GLU A 547 -14.34 10.41 -27.69
N SER A 548 -14.03 9.99 -28.92
CA SER A 548 -15.03 9.72 -29.96
C SER A 548 -16.00 8.57 -29.61
N MET A 549 -15.64 7.72 -28.62
CA MET A 549 -16.51 6.65 -28.11
C MET A 549 -17.49 7.14 -27.04
N PHE A 550 -17.45 8.41 -26.64
CA PHE A 550 -18.36 8.95 -25.64
C PHE A 550 -19.80 8.94 -26.13
N GLY A 551 -20.70 8.38 -25.30
CA GLY A 551 -22.11 8.19 -25.64
C GLY A 551 -22.93 7.72 -24.44
N GLY A 552 -24.06 7.09 -24.72
CA GLY A 552 -25.01 6.61 -23.70
C GLY A 552 -24.84 5.15 -23.26
N SER A 553 -23.92 4.40 -23.85
CA SER A 553 -23.75 2.97 -23.57
C SER A 553 -22.34 2.66 -23.08
N GLU A 554 -22.21 1.73 -22.14
CA GLU A 554 -20.93 1.22 -21.68
C GLU A 554 -20.19 0.46 -22.77
N ILE A 555 -18.90 0.72 -22.90
CA ILE A 555 -18.00 0.01 -23.81
C ILE A 555 -16.82 -0.50 -22.99
N ASN A 556 -16.63 -1.81 -22.97
CA ASN A 556 -15.50 -2.44 -22.29
C ASN A 556 -14.39 -2.77 -23.28
N ILE A 557 -13.17 -2.31 -22.98
CA ILE A 557 -11.95 -2.60 -23.72
C ILE A 557 -11.10 -3.53 -22.86
N ASN A 558 -11.16 -4.83 -23.17
CA ASN A 558 -10.46 -5.86 -22.40
C ASN A 558 -8.98 -5.92 -22.77
N PHE A 559 -8.13 -6.19 -21.77
CA PHE A 559 -6.70 -6.41 -21.95
C PHE A 559 -6.43 -7.90 -22.18
N PRO A 560 -5.73 -8.30 -23.24
CA PRO A 560 -5.33 -9.69 -23.46
C PRO A 560 -4.34 -10.16 -22.41
N ASN A 561 -3.44 -9.26 -21.96
CA ASN A 561 -2.53 -9.45 -20.85
C ASN A 561 -2.86 -8.41 -19.79
N HIS A 562 -3.12 -8.87 -18.57
CA HIS A 562 -3.46 -7.99 -17.46
C HIS A 562 -2.24 -7.18 -17.02
N LEU A 563 -2.47 -5.95 -16.54
CA LEU A 563 -1.42 -5.11 -15.97
C LEU A 563 -1.55 -5.06 -14.46
N TRP A 564 -0.44 -5.20 -13.76
CA TRP A 564 -0.43 -5.02 -12.32
C TRP A 564 -0.64 -3.56 -11.92
N VAL A 565 -1.48 -3.36 -10.91
CA VAL A 565 -1.71 -2.08 -10.23
C VAL A 565 -1.35 -2.25 -8.76
N HIS A 566 -0.41 -1.47 -8.29
CA HIS A 566 0.03 -1.46 -6.90
C HIS A 566 -0.41 -0.15 -6.25
N LEU A 567 -1.36 -0.23 -5.31
CA LEU A 567 -1.74 0.89 -4.47
C LEU A 567 -0.82 0.90 -3.25
N THR A 568 0.06 1.87 -3.18
CA THR A 568 1.13 1.98 -2.19
C THR A 568 0.95 3.18 -1.27
N TYR A 569 1.70 3.21 -0.19
CA TYR A 569 1.67 4.29 0.79
C TYR A 569 3.10 4.65 1.20
N GLN A 570 3.83 5.33 0.30
CA GLN A 570 5.22 5.70 0.53
C GLN A 570 5.28 7.17 0.97
N THR A 571 5.50 7.39 2.26
CA THR A 571 5.69 8.71 2.87
C THR A 571 7.14 9.20 2.78
N ALA A 572 8.08 8.28 2.51
CA ALA A 572 9.46 8.59 2.14
C ALA A 572 9.83 7.82 0.88
N PHE A 573 10.40 8.52 -0.09
CA PHE A 573 10.91 7.95 -1.33
C PHE A 573 12.04 8.81 -1.90
N VAL A 574 12.78 8.28 -2.84
CA VAL A 574 13.86 9.02 -3.52
C VAL A 574 13.37 9.41 -4.92
N ASP A 575 13.45 10.69 -5.24
CA ASP A 575 13.06 11.19 -6.57
C ASP A 575 14.10 10.89 -7.66
N ASP A 576 13.80 11.30 -8.91
CA ASP A 576 14.67 11.05 -10.05
C ASP A 576 16.00 11.81 -9.96
N GLU A 577 16.07 12.89 -9.18
CA GLU A 577 17.30 13.65 -8.88
C GLU A 577 18.11 13.02 -7.72
N GLY A 578 17.65 11.90 -7.16
CA GLY A 578 18.31 11.22 -6.05
C GLY A 578 18.12 11.90 -4.69
N LYS A 579 17.15 12.81 -4.55
CA LYS A 579 16.83 13.50 -3.29
C LYS A 579 15.79 12.71 -2.51
N LEU A 580 15.95 12.64 -1.18
CA LEU A 580 14.98 12.04 -0.29
C LEU A 580 13.78 12.99 -0.10
N GLN A 581 12.60 12.52 -0.48
CA GLN A 581 11.34 13.23 -0.37
C GLN A 581 10.53 12.67 0.79
N PHE A 582 9.82 13.54 1.52
CA PHE A 582 8.87 13.17 2.55
C PHE A 582 7.47 13.67 2.20
N ARG A 583 6.45 12.92 2.59
CA ARG A 583 5.03 13.25 2.44
C ARG A 583 4.30 13.10 3.77
N GLU A 584 3.16 13.77 3.87
CA GLU A 584 2.27 13.68 5.02
C GLU A 584 1.80 12.23 5.24
N ASP A 585 1.78 11.79 6.50
CA ASP A 585 1.16 10.51 6.90
C ASP A 585 -0.37 10.67 6.99
N VAL A 586 -1.02 10.82 5.83
CA VAL A 586 -2.44 11.19 5.66
C VAL A 586 -3.39 10.28 6.43
N TYR A 587 -3.03 8.98 6.58
CA TYR A 587 -3.85 7.95 7.23
C TYR A 587 -3.29 7.48 8.58
N GLY A 588 -2.19 8.06 9.08
CA GLY A 588 -1.59 7.70 10.37
C GLY A 588 -0.89 6.33 10.37
N ARG A 589 -0.54 5.80 9.19
CA ARG A 589 0.06 4.47 9.06
C ARG A 589 1.52 4.42 9.50
N ASP A 590 2.29 5.52 9.35
CA ASP A 590 3.67 5.60 9.85
C ASP A 590 3.70 5.53 11.37
N GLN A 591 2.88 6.35 12.03
CA GLN A 591 2.81 6.35 13.49
C GLN A 591 2.49 4.97 14.04
N ARG A 592 1.54 4.25 13.41
CA ARG A 592 1.17 2.90 13.81
C ARG A 592 2.34 1.92 13.62
N MET A 593 3.03 1.96 12.49
CA MET A 593 4.15 1.07 12.21
C MET A 593 5.34 1.35 13.14
N ILE A 594 5.68 2.62 13.38
CA ILE A 594 6.75 3.01 14.29
C ILE A 594 6.44 2.51 15.71
N ALA A 595 5.21 2.66 16.17
CA ALA A 595 4.79 2.17 17.47
C ALA A 595 4.94 0.63 17.59
N ILE A 596 4.60 -0.11 16.54
CA ILE A 596 4.78 -1.56 16.51
C ILE A 596 6.28 -1.92 16.56
N LEU A 597 7.12 -1.26 15.76
CA LEU A 597 8.57 -1.52 15.72
C LEU A 597 9.26 -1.21 17.05
N LYS A 598 8.79 -0.18 17.75
CA LYS A 598 9.33 0.23 19.08
C LYS A 598 8.68 -0.51 20.26
N GLY A 599 7.83 -1.50 20.01
CA GLY A 599 7.14 -2.28 21.05
C GLY A 599 6.12 -1.48 21.87
N SER A 600 5.69 -0.32 21.39
CA SER A 600 4.74 0.58 22.07
C SER A 600 3.32 0.51 21.48
N ASP A 601 3.03 -0.51 20.69
CA ASP A 601 1.75 -0.69 19.98
C ASP A 601 0.53 -0.76 20.93
N ARG A 602 0.71 -1.20 22.19
CA ARG A 602 -0.36 -1.16 23.21
C ARG A 602 -0.82 0.25 23.55
N LYS A 603 0.08 1.24 23.44
CA LYS A 603 -0.22 2.66 23.69
C LYS A 603 -0.91 3.34 22.49
N VAL A 604 -0.88 2.70 21.33
CA VAL A 604 -1.44 3.20 20.06
C VAL A 604 -2.79 2.52 19.74
N ALA A 605 -3.29 1.67 20.64
CA ALA A 605 -4.61 1.02 20.49
C ALA A 605 -5.77 2.01 20.32
N ASP A 606 -5.62 3.23 20.88
CA ASP A 606 -6.60 4.30 20.74
C ASP A 606 -6.51 5.06 19.40
N ILE A 607 -5.43 4.89 18.63
CA ILE A 607 -5.38 5.39 17.25
C ILE A 607 -6.28 4.47 16.45
N ALA A 608 -7.46 4.99 16.08
CA ALA A 608 -8.45 4.25 15.33
C ALA A 608 -7.81 3.61 14.10
N VAL A 609 -7.67 2.28 14.11
CA VAL A 609 -7.36 1.52 12.90
C VAL A 609 -8.50 1.80 11.94
N PRO A 610 -8.26 2.40 10.76
CA PRO A 610 -9.31 2.61 9.79
C PRO A 610 -9.99 1.27 9.55
N ARG A 611 -11.28 1.17 9.86
CA ARG A 611 -12.06 0.01 9.46
C ARG A 611 -11.99 -0.06 7.94
N PRO A 612 -11.84 -1.26 7.35
CA PRO A 612 -11.95 -1.40 5.91
C PRO A 612 -13.25 -0.72 5.48
N PRO A 613 -13.26 -0.03 4.33
CA PRO A 613 -14.49 0.48 3.77
C PRO A 613 -15.51 -0.65 3.87
N ASN A 614 -16.69 -0.34 4.39
CA ASN A 614 -17.70 -1.36 4.67
C ASN A 614 -18.09 -2.01 3.33
N THR A 615 -17.39 -3.06 2.98
CA THR A 615 -17.59 -3.86 1.77
C THR A 615 -18.77 -4.81 1.95
N SER A 616 -19.81 -4.37 2.70
CA SER A 616 -21.04 -5.11 2.75
C SER A 616 -21.53 -5.28 1.30
N SER A 617 -21.25 -6.43 0.75
CA SER A 617 -21.81 -6.88 -0.54
C SER A 617 -23.28 -7.27 -0.39
N LYS A 618 -23.83 -7.17 0.82
CA LYS A 618 -25.26 -7.47 1.04
C LYS A 618 -26.08 -6.39 0.35
N PRO A 619 -26.98 -6.78 -0.57
CA PRO A 619 -27.85 -5.83 -1.23
C PRO A 619 -28.74 -5.16 -0.19
N VAL A 620 -28.96 -3.85 -0.35
CA VAL A 620 -29.95 -3.11 0.43
C VAL A 620 -31.32 -3.57 -0.03
N ARG A 621 -32.17 -3.99 0.91
CA ARG A 621 -33.54 -4.45 0.62
C ARG A 621 -34.54 -3.50 1.24
N MET A 622 -35.60 -3.22 0.48
CA MET A 622 -36.75 -2.42 0.88
C MET A 622 -38.03 -3.21 0.69
N PRO A 623 -39.09 -2.96 1.48
CA PRO A 623 -40.39 -3.57 1.21
C PRO A 623 -40.83 -3.30 -0.23
N VAL A 624 -41.34 -4.34 -0.90
CA VAL A 624 -41.84 -4.22 -2.28
C VAL A 624 -42.96 -3.20 -2.34
N GLY A 625 -42.92 -2.27 -3.28
CA GLY A 625 -43.90 -1.18 -3.42
C GLY A 625 -43.55 0.10 -2.64
N ALA A 626 -42.51 0.10 -1.83
CA ALA A 626 -42.10 1.27 -1.04
C ALA A 626 -41.64 2.48 -1.90
N LEU A 627 -41.27 2.26 -3.16
CA LEU A 627 -40.88 3.31 -4.11
C LEU A 627 -42.04 3.79 -5.01
N GLY A 628 -43.19 3.09 -5.01
CA GLY A 628 -44.36 3.46 -5.80
C GLY A 628 -45.40 4.14 -4.91
N GLY A 629 -45.98 5.28 -5.32
CA GLY A 629 -46.90 6.11 -4.57
C GLY A 629 -48.26 5.47 -4.16
N GLY A 630 -48.32 4.14 -3.96
CA GLY A 630 -49.50 3.38 -3.57
C GLY A 630 -49.36 2.62 -2.25
N TYR A 631 -48.31 2.85 -1.48
CA TYR A 631 -48.11 2.19 -0.19
C TYR A 631 -48.94 2.89 0.91
N SER A 632 -50.03 2.23 1.36
CA SER A 632 -50.93 2.71 2.44
C SER A 632 -50.62 2.08 3.82
N GLY A 633 -49.39 1.53 4.00
CA GLY A 633 -48.90 1.01 5.28
C GLY A 633 -48.27 2.09 6.18
N PRO A 634 -47.69 1.75 7.34
CA PRO A 634 -46.87 2.68 8.10
C PRO A 634 -45.91 3.37 7.16
N ASN A 635 -45.68 4.68 7.36
CA ASN A 635 -45.01 5.46 6.33
C ASN A 635 -43.74 4.76 5.88
N PHE A 636 -43.40 4.89 4.61
CA PHE A 636 -42.28 4.20 3.95
C PHE A 636 -41.01 4.11 4.84
N PHE A 637 -40.73 5.17 5.57
CA PHE A 637 -39.57 5.30 6.44
C PHE A 637 -39.68 4.49 7.74
N GLU A 638 -40.90 4.38 8.33
CA GLU A 638 -41.17 3.49 9.47
C GLU A 638 -41.01 2.03 9.10
N ALA A 639 -41.43 1.61 7.89
CA ALA A 639 -41.26 0.26 7.41
C ALA A 639 -39.77 -0.10 7.14
N LEU A 640 -38.99 0.91 6.69
CA LEU A 640 -37.56 0.73 6.40
C LEU A 640 -36.69 0.80 7.65
N PHE A 641 -37.05 1.66 8.60
CA PHE A 641 -36.23 1.98 9.79
C PHE A 641 -36.89 1.55 11.11
N GLY A 642 -38.12 1.11 11.08
CA GLY A 642 -38.85 0.61 12.27
C GLY A 642 -38.18 -0.61 12.94
N GLY A 643 -37.25 -1.29 12.24
CA GLY A 643 -36.38 -2.31 12.80
C GLY A 643 -35.15 -1.77 13.54
N PHE A 644 -34.79 -0.52 13.34
CA PHE A 644 -33.62 0.11 13.99
C PHE A 644 -33.99 0.89 15.26
N GLY A 645 -35.28 1.03 15.53
CA GLY A 645 -35.81 1.71 16.73
C GLY A 645 -36.01 0.83 17.97
N ARG A 646 -35.47 -0.39 17.99
CA ARG A 646 -35.28 -1.05 19.28
C ARG A 646 -34.11 -0.35 19.97
N PRO A 647 -34.36 0.33 21.13
CA PRO A 647 -33.25 0.78 21.95
C PRO A 647 -32.39 -0.46 22.19
N GLU A 648 -31.11 -0.35 21.95
CA GLU A 648 -30.15 -1.36 22.46
C GLU A 648 -30.54 -1.60 23.92
N PRO A 649 -30.63 -2.86 24.35
CA PRO A 649 -30.83 -3.12 25.75
C PRO A 649 -29.71 -2.38 26.45
N VAL A 650 -30.07 -1.34 27.19
CA VAL A 650 -29.17 -0.66 28.11
C VAL A 650 -28.59 -1.77 28.94
N TYR A 651 -27.33 -2.08 28.70
CA TYR A 651 -26.56 -3.03 29.53
C TYR A 651 -26.58 -2.44 30.95
N ARG A 652 -27.58 -2.82 31.73
CA ARG A 652 -27.50 -2.69 33.17
C ARG A 652 -26.49 -3.73 33.61
N PRO A 653 -25.33 -3.34 34.13
CA PRO A 653 -24.43 -4.30 34.73
C PRO A 653 -25.24 -5.04 35.79
N SER A 654 -25.41 -6.34 35.62
CA SER A 654 -25.96 -7.20 36.68
C SER A 654 -25.05 -7.02 37.89
N ARG A 655 -25.61 -6.48 38.94
CA ARG A 655 -25.03 -6.48 40.28
C ARG A 655 -25.00 -7.90 40.81
N ASP A 656 -24.17 -8.75 40.24
CA ASP A 656 -23.82 -10.05 40.86
C ASP A 656 -22.85 -10.80 39.93
N VAL A 657 -21.64 -10.25 39.81
CA VAL A 657 -20.46 -11.08 39.62
C VAL A 657 -19.49 -10.68 40.72
N GLY A 658 -19.47 -11.50 41.78
CA GLY A 658 -18.62 -11.28 42.91
C GLY A 658 -17.17 -11.18 42.51
N GLY A 659 -16.59 -10.01 42.71
CA GLY A 659 -15.14 -9.84 42.65
C GLY A 659 -14.47 -10.76 43.68
N PRO A 660 -13.22 -11.11 43.50
CA PRO A 660 -12.49 -11.99 44.42
C PRO A 660 -12.60 -11.43 45.85
N ARG A 661 -13.14 -12.22 46.78
CA ARG A 661 -13.18 -11.85 48.18
C ARG A 661 -11.82 -12.15 48.77
N TYR A 662 -11.19 -11.14 49.35
CA TYR A 662 -9.96 -11.28 50.11
C TYR A 662 -10.29 -11.58 51.55
N GLY A 663 -9.64 -12.60 52.10
CA GLY A 663 -9.67 -12.88 53.53
C GLY A 663 -8.98 -11.73 54.30
N ARG A 664 -9.20 -11.66 55.64
CA ARG A 664 -8.59 -10.68 56.54
C ARG A 664 -7.05 -10.69 56.52
N ASP A 665 -6.46 -11.70 55.90
CA ASP A 665 -5.02 -11.93 55.69
C ASP A 665 -4.53 -11.60 54.26
N GLY A 666 -5.39 -11.01 53.43
CA GLY A 666 -5.03 -10.59 52.07
C GLY A 666 -4.94 -11.70 51.02
N ARG A 667 -5.38 -12.93 51.33
CA ARG A 667 -5.36 -14.07 50.39
C ARG A 667 -6.70 -14.26 49.71
N ILE A 668 -6.67 -14.66 48.42
CA ILE A 668 -7.85 -14.98 47.60
C ILE A 668 -8.44 -16.29 48.08
N VAL A 669 -9.71 -16.29 48.47
CA VAL A 669 -10.46 -17.54 48.82
C VAL A 669 -11.10 -18.08 47.54
N VAL A 670 -10.58 -19.21 47.06
CA VAL A 670 -11.18 -19.99 45.96
C VAL A 670 -12.10 -21.03 46.57
N ARG A 671 -13.36 -21.05 46.12
CA ARG A 671 -14.30 -22.15 46.36
C ARG A 671 -14.66 -22.80 45.04
#